data_073b1f5fe00201378f209acd2d4daf72
#
_entry.id   073b1f5fe00201378f209acd2d4daf72
#
_cell.length_a   1.000
_cell.length_b   1.000
_cell.length_c   1.000
_cell.angle_alpha   90.00
_cell.angle_beta   90.00
_cell.angle_gamma   90.00
#
_symmetry.space_group_name_H-M   'P 1'
#
loop_
_entity.id
_entity.type
_entity.pdbx_description
1 polymer ?
#
loop_
_entity_poly.entity_id
_entity_poly.type
_entity_poly.pdbx_seq_one_letter_code
_entity_poly.pdbx_strand_id
1 'polypeptide(L)'
;MKIIKRSGAEAIFDANKIAQAVKKANDSVVEAERLSYHQIAHIVEKVEKQCLAVNRSLNVEEIQDLVENAIMREQAFSVARNYVRYRYERELARTHNTTDERIKSILECNNEEVKQENSNKNPTVNSVQRDYIAGEVNKDFTRRFLLPEDIVEAHDAGIIHFHDTDYYAQHMHNCCLINLEDMLQNGTVISETMLEKPKSFSTACNIATQAIAQVASSQYGGQSISLAHLAPFVQISREKFRRMVHKEMEEAGIPVTEEQINLIAEKRVKEEINRGVQVIQYQVITLMTTNGQAPFITVFMYIDEVPEGQTREDLVAIIEEMLHQRIRGVKNEKGVWITPAFPKLIYVLEEDNIHEDSKYYYLTKLAAECSAKRLVPDYISEKVMKELKDGNCYPCMGCRSFLTVYHDENNKPKFYGRFNQGVVTINLVDVACSSGKDKDRFWKIFDERLELCHRALMCRHNRLKGTPSDVAPILWQYGALARLKKGETIDKLLYNGYSTISLGYAGLCECVKYMTGTSHTDPQATPFALEIMQHMNDACAKWKAEHNIDFSLYGTPLESTTYKFAKCLQKRFGLIPGITDKNYITNSYHVHVTEKINAFDKLKFESQFQKLSPGGAISYVEVPNMQNNIDAVLSVMKYIYENIMYAELNTKSDYCQVCGYNGEIQIVSDDDGKLVWECPNCGNRNQDKMNVARRTCGYIGTQFWNQGRTQEIKERVLHL
;
A
#
# COMPACT_ATOMS: atom_id res chain seq x y z
N MET A 1 14.70 13.89 -24.10
CA MET A 1 14.38 12.73 -23.25
C MET A 1 15.35 12.69 -22.09
N LYS A 2 14.86 12.37 -20.89
CA LYS A 2 15.68 12.15 -19.70
C LYS A 2 15.97 10.68 -19.49
N ILE A 3 17.08 10.37 -18.88
CA ILE A 3 17.52 9.03 -18.50
C ILE A 3 17.85 9.00 -17.02
N ILE A 4 17.78 7.83 -16.42
CA ILE A 4 18.16 7.61 -15.02
C ILE A 4 19.57 7.00 -15.01
N LYS A 5 20.52 7.73 -14.40
CA LYS A 5 21.86 7.19 -14.15
C LYS A 5 21.81 6.04 -13.15
N ARG A 6 22.89 5.26 -13.05
CA ARG A 6 23.04 4.19 -12.06
C ARG A 6 22.94 4.66 -10.61
N SER A 7 23.28 5.91 -10.35
CA SER A 7 23.11 6.54 -9.04
C SER A 7 21.66 6.93 -8.70
N GLY A 8 20.69 6.67 -9.61
CA GLY A 8 19.32 7.15 -9.49
C GLY A 8 19.08 8.59 -9.95
N ALA A 9 20.14 9.35 -10.24
CA ALA A 9 20.03 10.74 -10.70
C ALA A 9 19.52 10.84 -12.14
N GLU A 10 18.61 11.78 -12.43
CA GLU A 10 18.21 12.12 -13.79
C GLU A 10 19.33 12.84 -14.56
N ALA A 11 19.45 12.54 -15.84
CA ALA A 11 20.31 13.24 -16.78
C ALA A 11 19.66 13.34 -18.15
N ILE A 12 20.12 14.29 -18.96
CA ILE A 12 19.68 14.40 -20.35
C ILE A 12 20.29 13.24 -21.14
N PHE A 13 19.48 12.61 -21.99
CA PHE A 13 19.95 11.61 -22.94
C PHE A 13 20.92 12.23 -23.94
N ASP A 14 22.04 11.57 -24.15
CA ASP A 14 23.11 12.05 -25.04
C ASP A 14 23.55 10.89 -25.95
N ALA A 15 23.08 10.92 -27.19
CA ALA A 15 23.40 9.93 -28.22
C ALA A 15 24.90 9.83 -28.54
N ASN A 16 25.65 10.91 -28.32
CA ASN A 16 27.12 10.92 -28.53
C ASN A 16 27.84 9.96 -27.59
N LYS A 17 27.31 9.75 -26.37
CA LYS A 17 27.88 8.78 -25.42
C LYS A 17 27.76 7.36 -25.92
N ILE A 18 26.66 7.04 -26.61
CA ILE A 18 26.48 5.74 -27.26
C ILE A 18 27.50 5.58 -28.38
N ALA A 19 27.61 6.59 -29.27
CA ALA A 19 28.58 6.58 -30.36
C ALA A 19 30.00 6.36 -29.86
N GLN A 20 30.42 7.08 -28.81
CA GLN A 20 31.74 6.93 -28.18
C GLN A 20 31.96 5.54 -27.57
N ALA A 21 30.95 4.97 -26.91
CA ALA A 21 31.04 3.64 -26.30
C ALA A 21 31.19 2.55 -27.37
N VAL A 22 30.38 2.59 -28.41
CA VAL A 22 30.48 1.68 -29.57
C VAL A 22 31.81 1.84 -30.28
N LYS A 23 32.28 3.09 -30.51
CA LYS A 23 33.58 3.37 -31.13
C LYS A 23 34.72 2.76 -30.31
N LYS A 24 34.77 2.92 -28.99
CA LYS A 24 35.80 2.33 -28.15
C LYS A 24 35.85 0.80 -28.25
N ALA A 25 34.68 0.14 -28.28
CA ALA A 25 34.62 -1.31 -28.49
C ALA A 25 35.09 -1.68 -29.90
N ASN A 26 34.75 -0.88 -30.89
CA ASN A 26 35.15 -1.06 -32.30
C ASN A 26 36.68 -0.89 -32.50
N ASP A 27 37.28 0.14 -31.87
CA ASP A 27 38.71 0.40 -31.96
C ASP A 27 39.57 -0.72 -31.32
N SER A 28 39.03 -1.51 -30.44
CA SER A 28 39.67 -2.64 -29.76
C SER A 28 39.62 -3.97 -30.57
N VAL A 29 39.02 -3.97 -31.75
CA VAL A 29 38.92 -5.13 -32.66
C VAL A 29 39.85 -4.97 -33.83
N VAL A 30 40.30 -6.11 -34.40
CA VAL A 30 41.15 -6.08 -35.62
C VAL A 30 40.42 -5.39 -36.77
N GLU A 31 41.17 -4.66 -37.60
CA GLU A 31 40.62 -3.74 -38.60
C GLU A 31 39.62 -4.41 -39.56
N ALA A 32 39.82 -5.68 -39.92
CA ALA A 32 38.93 -6.44 -40.81
C ALA A 32 37.53 -6.76 -40.21
N GLU A 33 37.39 -6.67 -38.88
CA GLU A 33 36.12 -6.97 -38.18
C GLU A 33 35.48 -5.69 -37.60
N ARG A 34 36.01 -4.51 -37.93
CA ARG A 34 35.49 -3.24 -37.45
C ARG A 34 34.21 -2.82 -38.18
N LEU A 35 33.30 -2.24 -37.42
CA LEU A 35 32.17 -1.50 -37.97
C LEU A 35 32.66 -0.23 -38.70
N SER A 36 32.02 0.06 -39.82
CA SER A 36 32.20 1.35 -40.49
C SER A 36 31.49 2.47 -39.73
N TYR A 37 31.89 3.72 -40.05
CA TYR A 37 31.25 4.90 -39.47
C TYR A 37 29.72 4.91 -39.71
N HIS A 38 29.26 4.51 -40.87
CA HIS A 38 27.84 4.44 -41.21
C HIS A 38 27.08 3.40 -40.35
N GLN A 39 27.67 2.26 -40.10
CA GLN A 39 27.07 1.23 -39.21
C GLN A 39 26.98 1.73 -37.77
N ILE A 40 28.02 2.40 -37.26
CA ILE A 40 27.98 3.00 -35.91
C ILE A 40 26.86 4.05 -35.84
N ALA A 41 26.75 4.95 -36.84
CA ALA A 41 25.67 5.94 -36.88
C ALA A 41 24.27 5.28 -36.92
N HIS A 42 24.12 4.21 -37.71
CA HIS A 42 22.88 3.44 -37.79
C HIS A 42 22.50 2.77 -36.46
N ILE A 43 23.49 2.20 -35.72
CA ILE A 43 23.28 1.65 -34.39
C ILE A 43 22.76 2.73 -33.45
N VAL A 44 23.39 3.91 -33.44
CA VAL A 44 23.00 5.03 -32.55
C VAL A 44 21.58 5.50 -32.85
N GLU A 45 21.24 5.72 -34.11
CA GLU A 45 19.90 6.14 -34.56
C GLU A 45 18.82 5.12 -34.14
N LYS A 46 19.12 3.84 -34.32
CA LYS A 46 18.19 2.74 -33.98
C LYS A 46 17.94 2.66 -32.48
N VAL A 47 19.00 2.78 -31.66
CA VAL A 47 18.87 2.79 -30.20
C VAL A 47 18.11 4.03 -29.73
N GLU A 48 18.38 5.20 -30.30
CA GLU A 48 17.67 6.43 -29.99
C GLU A 48 16.15 6.29 -30.29
N LYS A 49 15.78 5.76 -31.44
CA LYS A 49 14.38 5.48 -31.81
C LYS A 49 13.72 4.51 -30.84
N GLN A 50 14.44 3.46 -30.42
CA GLN A 50 13.91 2.51 -29.43
C GLN A 50 13.73 3.16 -28.06
N CYS A 51 14.66 4.00 -27.63
CA CYS A 51 14.54 4.75 -26.38
C CYS A 51 13.34 5.71 -26.41
N LEU A 52 13.11 6.41 -27.52
CA LEU A 52 11.98 7.32 -27.69
C LEU A 52 10.61 6.61 -27.77
N ALA A 53 10.59 5.36 -28.24
CA ALA A 53 9.37 4.56 -28.33
C ALA A 53 8.84 4.15 -26.93
N VAL A 54 9.70 4.13 -25.91
CA VAL A 54 9.33 3.82 -24.53
C VAL A 54 8.97 5.12 -23.83
N ASN A 55 7.71 5.35 -23.56
CA ASN A 55 7.18 6.59 -22.97
C ASN A 55 7.50 6.70 -21.45
N ARG A 56 8.77 6.57 -21.11
CA ARG A 56 9.33 6.78 -19.75
C ARG A 56 10.83 7.04 -19.82
N SER A 57 11.42 7.53 -18.71
CA SER A 57 12.88 7.61 -18.57
C SER A 57 13.47 6.20 -18.46
N LEU A 58 14.43 5.89 -19.33
CA LEU A 58 15.18 4.62 -19.28
C LEU A 58 16.40 4.76 -18.37
N ASN A 59 16.77 3.69 -17.69
CA ASN A 59 18.04 3.66 -16.99
C ASN A 59 19.21 3.33 -17.94
N VAL A 60 20.42 3.62 -17.50
CA VAL A 60 21.62 3.42 -18.33
C VAL A 60 21.83 1.95 -18.73
N GLU A 61 21.46 1.00 -17.88
CA GLU A 61 21.60 -0.43 -18.18
C GLU A 61 20.66 -0.86 -19.31
N GLU A 62 19.39 -0.39 -19.28
CA GLU A 62 18.44 -0.66 -20.35
C GLU A 62 18.92 -0.12 -21.70
N ILE A 63 19.55 1.07 -21.69
CA ILE A 63 20.13 1.66 -22.91
C ILE A 63 21.32 0.83 -23.38
N GLN A 64 22.18 0.36 -22.49
CA GLN A 64 23.31 -0.49 -22.84
C GLN A 64 22.87 -1.85 -23.43
N ASP A 65 21.80 -2.45 -22.90
CA ASP A 65 21.21 -3.66 -23.47
C ASP A 65 20.70 -3.42 -24.91
N LEU A 66 20.09 -2.25 -25.15
CA LEU A 66 19.67 -1.86 -26.52
C LEU A 66 20.84 -1.69 -27.46
N VAL A 67 21.94 -1.10 -26.99
CA VAL A 67 23.19 -0.92 -27.76
C VAL A 67 23.80 -2.26 -28.09
N GLU A 68 23.93 -3.17 -27.13
CA GLU A 68 24.46 -4.51 -27.32
C GLU A 68 23.66 -5.29 -28.37
N ASN A 69 22.34 -5.30 -28.24
CA ASN A 69 21.45 -5.93 -29.21
C ASN A 69 21.55 -5.30 -30.60
N ALA A 70 21.75 -3.99 -30.69
CA ALA A 70 21.90 -3.30 -31.98
C ALA A 70 23.23 -3.69 -32.65
N ILE A 71 24.34 -3.78 -31.89
CA ILE A 71 25.64 -4.26 -32.42
C ILE A 71 25.55 -5.69 -32.91
N MET A 72 24.89 -6.59 -32.15
CA MET A 72 24.69 -7.98 -32.56
C MET A 72 23.88 -8.11 -33.86
N ARG A 73 22.88 -7.27 -34.05
CA ARG A 73 22.05 -7.25 -35.28
C ARG A 73 22.83 -6.81 -36.53
N GLU A 74 23.87 -6.00 -36.35
CA GLU A 74 24.83 -5.66 -37.42
C GLU A 74 25.81 -6.81 -37.70
N GLN A 75 25.67 -7.98 -37.05
CA GLN A 75 26.56 -9.14 -37.15
C GLN A 75 28.02 -8.86 -36.74
N ALA A 76 28.28 -7.77 -36.04
CA ALA A 76 29.60 -7.38 -35.55
C ALA A 76 29.91 -8.07 -34.21
N PHE A 77 29.94 -9.41 -34.22
CA PHE A 77 30.05 -10.23 -33.00
C PHE A 77 31.32 -9.98 -32.18
N SER A 78 32.45 -9.67 -32.82
CA SER A 78 33.71 -9.33 -32.13
C SER A 78 33.59 -7.99 -31.41
N VAL A 79 32.95 -7.00 -32.02
CA VAL A 79 32.68 -5.70 -31.40
C VAL A 79 31.67 -5.86 -30.25
N ALA A 80 30.61 -6.64 -30.45
CA ALA A 80 29.63 -6.93 -29.41
C ALA A 80 30.31 -7.59 -28.20
N ARG A 81 31.15 -8.60 -28.42
CA ARG A 81 31.90 -9.32 -27.36
C ARG A 81 32.81 -8.37 -26.56
N ASN A 82 33.50 -7.46 -27.25
CA ASN A 82 34.36 -6.48 -26.57
C ASN A 82 33.53 -5.42 -25.81
N TYR A 83 32.38 -5.04 -26.38
CA TYR A 83 31.44 -4.13 -25.71
C TYR A 83 30.91 -4.74 -24.39
N VAL A 84 30.47 -6.02 -24.43
CA VAL A 84 30.00 -6.77 -23.26
C VAL A 84 31.11 -6.97 -22.24
N ARG A 85 32.35 -7.34 -22.68
CA ARG A 85 33.50 -7.50 -21.78
C ARG A 85 33.84 -6.19 -21.08
N TYR A 86 33.91 -5.08 -21.81
CA TYR A 86 34.18 -3.76 -21.23
C TYR A 86 33.09 -3.33 -20.25
N ARG A 87 31.82 -3.61 -20.58
CA ARG A 87 30.69 -3.39 -19.67
C ARG A 87 30.84 -4.21 -18.39
N TYR A 88 31.16 -5.50 -18.50
CA TYR A 88 31.35 -6.41 -17.37
C TYR A 88 32.55 -6.03 -16.49
N GLU A 89 33.69 -5.71 -17.06
CA GLU A 89 34.87 -5.22 -16.31
C GLU A 89 34.58 -3.96 -15.52
N ARG A 90 33.81 -3.05 -16.13
CA ARG A 90 33.34 -1.85 -15.44
C ARG A 90 32.27 -2.16 -14.37
N GLU A 91 31.45 -3.15 -14.57
CA GLU A 91 30.47 -3.60 -13.60
C GLU A 91 31.18 -4.23 -12.39
N LEU A 92 32.15 -5.10 -12.58
CA LEU A 92 32.98 -5.64 -11.51
C LEU A 92 33.71 -4.55 -10.70
N ALA A 93 34.30 -3.58 -11.37
CA ALA A 93 34.98 -2.45 -10.69
C ALA A 93 33.99 -1.56 -9.88
N ARG A 94 32.72 -1.59 -10.22
CA ARG A 94 31.64 -0.79 -9.57
C ARG A 94 30.88 -1.56 -8.52
N THR A 95 30.81 -2.92 -8.59
CA THR A 95 30.09 -3.73 -7.61
C THR A 95 30.61 -3.49 -6.18
N HIS A 96 31.82 -2.98 -6.05
CA HIS A 96 32.37 -2.54 -4.77
C HIS A 96 31.87 -1.16 -4.29
N ASN A 97 31.20 -0.34 -5.14
CA ASN A 97 30.86 1.06 -4.80
C ASN A 97 29.41 1.49 -5.14
N THR A 98 28.50 0.58 -5.53
CA THR A 98 27.12 0.95 -5.91
C THR A 98 26.30 1.48 -4.75
N THR A 99 26.48 0.95 -3.55
CA THR A 99 25.77 1.41 -2.34
C THR A 99 26.22 2.80 -1.95
N ASP A 100 27.52 3.11 -2.03
CA ASP A 100 28.06 4.44 -1.74
C ASP A 100 27.55 5.50 -2.72
N GLU A 101 27.48 5.18 -4.03
CA GLU A 101 26.91 6.10 -5.04
C GLU A 101 25.43 6.36 -4.80
N ARG A 102 24.65 5.35 -4.40
CA ARG A 102 23.23 5.50 -4.06
C ARG A 102 23.05 6.35 -2.81
N ILE A 103 23.81 6.09 -1.75
CA ILE A 103 23.79 6.91 -0.53
C ILE A 103 24.14 8.36 -0.86
N LYS A 104 25.17 8.59 -1.67
CA LYS A 104 25.54 9.93 -2.11
C LYS A 104 24.40 10.63 -2.85
N SER A 105 23.73 9.94 -3.77
CA SER A 105 22.61 10.51 -4.53
C SER A 105 21.40 10.84 -3.66
N ILE A 106 21.18 10.08 -2.59
CA ILE A 106 20.14 10.38 -1.57
C ILE A 106 20.51 11.67 -0.83
N LEU A 107 21.77 11.79 -0.37
CA LEU A 107 22.25 12.98 0.34
C LEU A 107 22.20 14.24 -0.53
N GLU A 108 22.49 14.13 -1.83
CA GLU A 108 22.40 15.20 -2.81
C GLU A 108 20.97 15.50 -3.28
N CYS A 109 19.97 14.77 -2.78
CA CYS A 109 18.56 14.89 -3.17
C CYS A 109 18.32 14.77 -4.70
N ASN A 110 19.14 14.01 -5.41
CA ASN A 110 19.06 13.83 -6.85
C ASN A 110 18.71 12.39 -7.29
N ASN A 111 18.34 11.51 -6.35
CA ASN A 111 17.92 10.16 -6.62
C ASN A 111 16.41 10.10 -6.96
N GLU A 112 16.08 10.06 -8.25
CA GLU A 112 14.69 10.06 -8.71
C GLU A 112 13.95 8.74 -8.41
N GLU A 113 14.64 7.61 -8.33
CA GLU A 113 14.01 6.33 -7.96
C GLU A 113 13.53 6.37 -6.52
N VAL A 114 14.37 6.85 -5.60
CA VAL A 114 14.02 7.02 -4.18
C VAL A 114 12.93 8.06 -3.98
N LYS A 115 13.00 9.20 -4.69
CA LYS A 115 11.95 10.24 -4.63
C LYS A 115 10.57 9.71 -5.00
N GLN A 116 10.49 8.72 -5.87
CA GLN A 116 9.24 8.18 -6.41
C GLN A 116 8.84 6.84 -5.77
N GLU A 117 9.59 6.35 -4.79
CA GLU A 117 9.33 5.05 -4.15
C GLU A 117 8.07 5.10 -3.27
N ASN A 118 7.88 6.20 -2.55
CA ASN A 118 6.73 6.37 -1.66
C ASN A 118 6.16 7.80 -1.78
N SER A 119 4.88 7.92 -2.14
CA SER A 119 4.20 9.18 -2.36
C SER A 119 4.03 10.06 -1.10
N ASN A 120 4.28 9.52 0.09
CA ASN A 120 4.12 10.22 1.38
C ASN A 120 5.43 10.45 2.13
N LYS A 121 6.59 10.09 1.55
CA LYS A 121 7.92 10.32 2.13
C LYS A 121 8.65 11.44 1.40
N ASN A 122 8.96 12.54 2.09
CA ASN A 122 9.73 13.64 1.51
C ASN A 122 11.24 13.39 1.64
N PRO A 123 11.96 13.09 0.53
CA PRO A 123 13.36 12.71 0.57
C PRO A 123 14.33 13.87 0.92
N THR A 124 13.85 15.12 1.03
CA THR A 124 14.68 16.27 1.43
C THR A 124 14.76 16.44 2.95
N VAL A 125 13.90 15.75 3.71
CA VAL A 125 13.88 15.84 5.18
C VAL A 125 14.93 14.91 5.78
N ASN A 126 15.77 15.42 6.69
CA ASN A 126 16.90 14.69 7.26
C ASN A 126 16.55 13.34 7.89
N SER A 127 15.43 13.23 8.62
CA SER A 127 14.98 11.98 9.21
C SER A 127 14.57 10.95 8.14
N VAL A 128 13.96 11.39 7.05
CA VAL A 128 13.61 10.57 5.90
C VAL A 128 14.86 10.08 5.17
N GLN A 129 15.86 10.97 4.98
CA GLN A 129 17.14 10.58 4.38
C GLN A 129 17.85 9.49 5.18
N ARG A 130 17.83 9.58 6.51
CA ARG A 130 18.41 8.56 7.38
C ARG A 130 17.73 7.21 7.18
N ASP A 131 16.42 7.17 7.07
CA ASP A 131 15.66 5.94 6.81
C ASP A 131 16.00 5.36 5.43
N TYR A 132 16.06 6.18 4.40
CA TYR A 132 16.45 5.74 3.06
C TYR A 132 17.89 5.21 3.00
N ILE A 133 18.84 5.86 3.70
CA ILE A 133 20.24 5.38 3.79
C ILE A 133 20.28 4.02 4.50
N ALA A 134 19.57 3.87 5.62
CA ALA A 134 19.46 2.58 6.31
C ALA A 134 18.82 1.53 5.40
N GLY A 135 17.79 1.89 4.65
CA GLY A 135 17.14 1.03 3.68
C GLY A 135 18.09 0.54 2.57
N GLU A 136 18.90 1.42 2.00
CA GLU A 136 19.88 1.03 0.95
C GLU A 136 20.96 0.08 1.50
N VAL A 137 21.45 0.31 2.71
CA VAL A 137 22.39 -0.62 3.38
C VAL A 137 21.73 -1.96 3.63
N ASN A 138 20.50 -1.99 4.11
CA ASN A 138 19.75 -3.21 4.35
C ASN A 138 19.45 -3.98 3.04
N LYS A 139 19.05 -3.29 1.98
CA LYS A 139 18.82 -3.90 0.65
C LYS A 139 20.09 -4.59 0.15
N ASP A 140 21.23 -3.92 0.23
CA ASP A 140 22.52 -4.47 -0.19
C ASP A 140 22.92 -5.69 0.64
N PHE A 141 22.82 -5.58 1.97
CA PHE A 141 23.13 -6.70 2.88
C PHE A 141 22.19 -7.88 2.68
N THR A 142 20.88 -7.63 2.55
CA THR A 142 19.86 -8.64 2.29
C THR A 142 20.16 -9.43 1.02
N ARG A 143 20.50 -8.74 -0.06
CA ARG A 143 20.77 -9.35 -1.37
C ARG A 143 22.03 -10.19 -1.38
N ARG A 144 23.09 -9.76 -0.69
CA ARG A 144 24.38 -10.44 -0.71
C ARG A 144 24.52 -11.57 0.31
N PHE A 145 23.80 -11.51 1.43
CA PHE A 145 24.04 -12.41 2.56
C PHE A 145 22.82 -13.15 3.08
N LEU A 146 21.60 -12.62 2.90
CA LEU A 146 20.42 -13.16 3.56
C LEU A 146 19.47 -13.92 2.65
N LEU A 147 19.41 -13.59 1.37
CA LEU A 147 18.56 -14.26 0.40
C LEU A 147 19.37 -15.20 -0.52
N PRO A 148 18.79 -16.34 -0.92
CA PRO A 148 19.34 -17.18 -1.98
C PRO A 148 19.49 -16.40 -3.29
N GLU A 149 20.56 -16.68 -4.04
CA GLU A 149 20.92 -15.97 -5.28
C GLU A 149 19.80 -16.02 -6.32
N ASP A 150 19.18 -17.18 -6.53
CA ASP A 150 18.07 -17.36 -7.48
C ASP A 150 16.81 -16.55 -7.12
N ILE A 151 16.54 -16.33 -5.83
CA ILE A 151 15.46 -15.45 -5.37
C ILE A 151 15.80 -13.98 -5.68
N VAL A 152 17.05 -13.57 -5.48
CA VAL A 152 17.53 -12.23 -5.81
C VAL A 152 17.44 -12.00 -7.32
N GLU A 153 17.92 -12.93 -8.13
CA GLU A 153 17.83 -12.85 -9.60
C GLU A 153 16.39 -12.78 -10.09
N ALA A 154 15.49 -13.57 -9.54
CA ALA A 154 14.07 -13.54 -9.88
C ALA A 154 13.39 -12.23 -9.48
N HIS A 155 13.78 -11.66 -8.33
CA HIS A 155 13.32 -10.35 -7.90
C HIS A 155 13.79 -9.22 -8.83
N ASP A 156 15.05 -9.28 -9.27
CA ASP A 156 15.64 -8.29 -10.18
C ASP A 156 15.08 -8.39 -11.59
N ALA A 157 14.86 -9.62 -12.07
CA ALA A 157 14.24 -9.88 -13.36
C ALA A 157 12.73 -9.53 -13.40
N GLY A 158 12.11 -9.21 -12.25
CA GLY A 158 10.68 -8.91 -12.15
C GLY A 158 9.78 -10.14 -12.35
N ILE A 159 10.31 -11.33 -12.12
CA ILE A 159 9.56 -12.59 -12.12
C ILE A 159 8.70 -12.68 -10.85
N ILE A 160 9.30 -12.32 -9.73
CA ILE A 160 8.64 -12.14 -8.44
C ILE A 160 9.03 -10.78 -7.86
N HIS A 161 8.30 -10.33 -6.84
CA HIS A 161 8.72 -9.21 -6.02
C HIS A 161 8.78 -9.63 -4.55
N PHE A 162 9.97 -9.64 -3.99
CA PHE A 162 10.19 -9.78 -2.56
C PHE A 162 10.04 -8.40 -1.94
N HIS A 163 8.92 -8.17 -1.25
CA HIS A 163 8.59 -6.85 -0.70
C HIS A 163 9.55 -6.43 0.42
N ASP A 164 9.73 -5.12 0.61
CA ASP A 164 10.38 -4.53 1.79
C ASP A 164 11.74 -5.15 2.14
N THR A 165 12.62 -5.28 1.14
CA THR A 165 14.00 -5.77 1.31
C THR A 165 14.85 -4.84 2.17
N ASP A 166 14.45 -3.58 2.27
CA ASP A 166 15.03 -2.53 3.11
C ASP A 166 14.80 -2.73 4.62
N TYR A 167 13.83 -3.56 5.00
CA TYR A 167 13.58 -3.93 6.41
C TYR A 167 13.84 -5.40 6.72
N TYR A 168 14.15 -6.21 5.71
CA TYR A 168 14.29 -7.67 5.88
C TYR A 168 15.46 -8.09 6.78
N ALA A 169 16.52 -7.29 6.84
CA ALA A 169 17.67 -7.58 7.70
C ALA A 169 17.31 -7.55 9.20
N GLN A 170 16.31 -6.77 9.60
CA GLN A 170 15.77 -6.76 10.95
C GLN A 170 14.74 -7.88 11.13
N HIS A 171 14.47 -8.27 12.39
CA HIS A 171 13.43 -9.23 12.75
C HIS A 171 12.07 -8.53 12.87
N MET A 172 11.60 -7.95 11.76
CA MET A 172 10.35 -7.18 11.67
C MET A 172 9.30 -7.94 10.87
N HIS A 173 8.04 -7.85 11.32
CA HIS A 173 6.89 -8.34 10.58
C HIS A 173 6.26 -7.22 9.73
N ASN A 174 5.33 -7.57 8.85
CA ASN A 174 4.67 -6.63 7.95
C ASN A 174 3.58 -5.82 8.67
N CYS A 175 2.33 -6.25 8.59
CA CYS A 175 1.16 -5.54 9.10
C CYS A 175 0.60 -6.20 10.36
N CYS A 176 -0.16 -5.43 11.17
CA CYS A 176 -0.80 -5.98 12.36
C CYS A 176 -2.15 -5.33 12.70
N LEU A 177 -2.91 -6.05 13.54
CA LEU A 177 -4.07 -5.54 14.27
C LEU A 177 -3.67 -5.32 15.73
N ILE A 178 -3.55 -4.06 16.13
CA ILE A 178 -3.13 -3.73 17.52
C ILE A 178 -4.25 -4.13 18.48
N ASN A 179 -3.90 -4.89 19.50
CA ASN A 179 -4.80 -5.18 20.62
C ASN A 179 -4.82 -3.99 21.62
N LEU A 180 -5.41 -2.91 21.15
CA LEU A 180 -5.50 -1.68 21.95
C LEU A 180 -6.37 -1.87 23.20
N GLU A 181 -7.35 -2.78 23.15
CA GLU A 181 -8.15 -3.15 24.31
C GLU A 181 -7.26 -3.69 25.43
N ASP A 182 -6.41 -4.69 25.13
CA ASP A 182 -5.50 -5.26 26.13
C ASP A 182 -4.52 -4.22 26.67
N MET A 183 -3.94 -3.38 25.81
CA MET A 183 -3.01 -2.34 26.21
C MET A 183 -3.64 -1.32 27.16
N LEU A 184 -4.88 -0.91 26.90
CA LEU A 184 -5.57 0.10 27.70
C LEU A 184 -6.17 -0.48 28.99
N GLN A 185 -6.68 -1.72 28.96
CA GLN A 185 -7.30 -2.32 30.15
C GLN A 185 -6.28 -2.84 31.15
N ASN A 186 -5.16 -3.39 30.69
CA ASN A 186 -4.13 -4.02 31.51
C ASN A 186 -2.86 -3.16 31.68
N GLY A 187 -2.83 -1.98 31.07
CA GLY A 187 -1.64 -1.14 31.00
C GLY A 187 -0.63 -1.63 29.95
N THR A 188 0.29 -0.76 29.60
CA THR A 188 1.36 -1.01 28.64
C THR A 188 2.63 -0.28 29.06
N VAL A 189 3.76 -0.61 28.43
CA VAL A 189 5.03 0.09 28.67
C VAL A 189 5.52 0.72 27.40
N ILE A 190 5.81 2.01 27.43
CA ILE A 190 6.39 2.77 26.34
C ILE A 190 7.67 3.44 26.84
N SER A 191 8.78 3.21 26.13
CA SER A 191 10.09 3.76 26.51
C SER A 191 10.41 3.55 28.00
N GLU A 192 10.26 2.30 28.48
CA GLU A 192 10.50 1.88 29.86
C GLU A 192 9.55 2.49 30.93
N THR A 193 8.56 3.28 30.46
CA THR A 193 7.59 3.93 31.37
C THR A 193 6.27 3.16 31.36
N MET A 194 5.82 2.74 32.53
CA MET A 194 4.52 2.08 32.71
C MET A 194 3.39 3.09 32.53
N LEU A 195 2.48 2.79 31.64
CA LEU A 195 1.22 3.50 31.42
C LEU A 195 0.08 2.63 31.94
N GLU A 196 -0.48 3.05 33.08
CA GLU A 196 -1.61 2.36 33.70
C GLU A 196 -2.91 2.55 32.89
N LYS A 197 -3.94 1.79 33.26
CA LYS A 197 -5.28 1.92 32.72
C LYS A 197 -5.76 3.38 32.75
N PRO A 198 -6.17 3.97 31.61
CA PRO A 198 -6.66 5.35 31.54
C PRO A 198 -7.87 5.61 32.47
N LYS A 199 -7.90 6.79 33.07
CA LYS A 199 -9.02 7.26 33.91
C LYS A 199 -9.92 8.27 33.21
N SER A 200 -9.81 8.37 31.87
CA SER A 200 -10.68 9.20 31.02
C SER A 200 -10.52 8.82 29.54
N PHE A 201 -11.50 9.17 28.73
CA PHE A 201 -11.47 8.97 27.29
C PHE A 201 -10.31 9.72 26.62
N SER A 202 -10.08 10.99 27.01
CA SER A 202 -8.99 11.79 26.44
C SER A 202 -7.61 11.20 26.74
N THR A 203 -7.42 10.64 27.95
CA THR A 203 -6.18 9.91 28.29
C THR A 203 -6.03 8.63 27.47
N ALA A 204 -7.13 7.89 27.26
CA ALA A 204 -7.12 6.69 26.42
C ALA A 204 -6.72 7.03 24.97
N CYS A 205 -7.26 8.11 24.40
CA CYS A 205 -6.88 8.58 23.07
C CYS A 205 -5.39 8.97 22.99
N ASN A 206 -4.87 9.62 24.01
CA ASN A 206 -3.45 10.00 24.08
C ASN A 206 -2.54 8.76 24.12
N ILE A 207 -2.84 7.79 24.98
CA ILE A 207 -2.06 6.53 25.05
C ILE A 207 -2.17 5.76 23.73
N ALA A 208 -3.35 5.72 23.10
CA ALA A 208 -3.54 5.09 21.80
C ALA A 208 -2.61 5.67 20.73
N THR A 209 -2.47 7.00 20.65
CA THR A 209 -1.57 7.64 19.68
C THR A 209 -0.10 7.36 19.95
N GLN A 210 0.30 7.29 21.20
CA GLN A 210 1.67 6.88 21.59
C GLN A 210 1.94 5.41 21.23
N ALA A 211 0.98 4.51 21.49
CA ALA A 211 1.08 3.11 21.10
C ALA A 211 1.20 2.96 19.58
N ILE A 212 0.37 3.69 18.81
CA ILE A 212 0.44 3.73 17.34
C ILE A 212 1.84 4.12 16.85
N ALA A 213 2.43 5.17 17.41
CA ALA A 213 3.77 5.64 17.02
C ALA A 213 4.86 4.60 17.32
N GLN A 214 4.81 3.95 18.45
CA GLN A 214 5.78 2.92 18.86
C GLN A 214 5.64 1.64 18.04
N VAL A 215 4.41 1.19 17.79
CA VAL A 215 4.14 0.04 16.92
C VAL A 215 4.63 0.33 15.51
N ALA A 216 4.32 1.50 14.94
CA ALA A 216 4.78 1.90 13.61
C ALA A 216 6.30 1.96 13.48
N SER A 217 7.02 2.24 14.58
CA SER A 217 8.49 2.21 14.62
C SER A 217 9.09 0.81 14.80
N SER A 218 8.26 -0.20 15.09
CA SER A 218 8.69 -1.57 15.39
C SER A 218 8.31 -2.59 14.31
N GLN A 219 7.66 -2.13 13.24
CA GLN A 219 7.26 -2.92 12.07
C GLN A 219 7.40 -2.08 10.80
N TYR A 220 7.31 -2.69 9.61
CA TYR A 220 7.45 -1.94 8.36
C TYR A 220 6.13 -1.73 7.60
N GLY A 221 5.09 -2.49 7.89
CA GLY A 221 3.78 -2.38 7.24
C GLY A 221 2.77 -1.52 7.99
N GLY A 222 1.52 -1.59 7.55
CA GLY A 222 0.41 -0.87 8.16
C GLY A 222 -0.10 -1.51 9.45
N GLN A 223 -0.77 -0.72 10.24
CA GLN A 223 -1.41 -1.16 11.49
C GLN A 223 -2.86 -0.69 11.52
N SER A 224 -3.69 -1.38 12.31
CA SER A 224 -5.09 -0.98 12.48
C SER A 224 -5.49 -1.01 13.94
N ILE A 225 -6.35 -0.08 14.33
CA ILE A 225 -7.03 -0.04 15.62
C ILE A 225 -8.54 -0.02 15.42
N SER A 226 -9.29 -0.44 16.43
CA SER A 226 -10.74 -0.24 16.49
C SER A 226 -11.11 0.88 17.46
N LEU A 227 -12.08 1.71 17.06
CA LEU A 227 -12.68 2.70 17.96
C LEU A 227 -13.48 2.04 19.09
N ALA A 228 -13.93 0.80 18.90
CA ALA A 228 -14.61 0.02 19.94
C ALA A 228 -13.76 -0.15 21.21
N HIS A 229 -12.43 -0.22 21.07
CA HIS A 229 -11.52 -0.34 22.20
C HIS A 229 -11.40 0.96 23.04
N LEU A 230 -11.80 2.10 22.48
CA LEU A 230 -11.82 3.40 23.17
C LEU A 230 -13.16 3.69 23.84
N ALA A 231 -14.25 3.14 23.30
CA ALA A 231 -15.61 3.43 23.74
C ALA A 231 -15.85 3.20 25.26
N PRO A 232 -15.32 2.14 25.92
CA PRO A 232 -15.52 1.93 27.37
C PRO A 232 -14.99 3.09 28.23
N PHE A 233 -14.01 3.86 27.75
CA PHE A 233 -13.43 4.98 28.49
C PHE A 233 -14.30 6.22 28.50
N VAL A 234 -15.30 6.31 27.62
CA VAL A 234 -16.32 7.36 27.65
C VAL A 234 -17.17 7.25 28.91
N GLN A 235 -17.55 6.02 29.30
CA GLN A 235 -18.30 5.81 30.54
C GLN A 235 -17.48 6.22 31.78
N ILE A 236 -16.19 5.94 31.80
CA ILE A 236 -15.30 6.37 32.87
C ILE A 236 -15.26 7.90 32.97
N SER A 237 -15.19 8.59 31.85
CA SER A 237 -15.27 10.05 31.80
C SER A 237 -16.62 10.58 32.24
N ARG A 238 -17.71 9.94 31.84
CA ARG A 238 -19.08 10.30 32.24
C ARG A 238 -19.24 10.28 33.76
N GLU A 239 -18.82 9.20 34.41
CA GLU A 239 -18.85 9.06 35.87
C GLU A 239 -17.93 10.07 36.57
N LYS A 240 -16.76 10.33 36.01
CA LYS A 240 -15.86 11.39 36.49
C LYS A 240 -16.52 12.75 36.44
N PHE A 241 -17.15 13.12 35.32
CA PHE A 241 -17.81 14.41 35.17
C PHE A 241 -19.05 14.55 36.07
N ARG A 242 -19.82 13.50 36.27
CA ARG A 242 -20.93 13.51 37.22
C ARG A 242 -20.44 13.85 38.62
N ARG A 243 -19.38 13.16 39.11
CA ARG A 243 -18.77 13.45 40.42
C ARG A 243 -18.23 14.89 40.49
N MET A 244 -17.59 15.37 39.44
CA MET A 244 -17.07 16.75 39.39
C MET A 244 -18.18 17.79 39.46
N VAL A 245 -19.22 17.62 38.66
CA VAL A 245 -20.37 18.54 38.67
C VAL A 245 -21.06 18.55 40.00
N HIS A 246 -21.29 17.38 40.62
CA HIS A 246 -21.88 17.28 41.96
C HIS A 246 -21.06 18.08 43.00
N LYS A 247 -19.75 17.84 43.02
CA LYS A 247 -18.83 18.53 43.94
C LYS A 247 -18.79 20.05 43.71
N GLU A 248 -18.68 20.48 42.45
CA GLU A 248 -18.66 21.92 42.09
C GLU A 248 -19.95 22.65 42.52
N MET A 249 -21.12 22.00 42.34
CA MET A 249 -22.40 22.58 42.77
C MET A 249 -22.56 22.60 44.28
N GLU A 250 -22.12 21.55 44.98
CA GLU A 250 -22.10 21.50 46.41
C GLU A 250 -21.18 22.58 47.01
N GLU A 251 -19.95 22.73 46.51
CA GLU A 251 -19.00 23.78 46.92
C GLU A 251 -19.52 25.18 46.61
N ALA A 252 -20.30 25.38 45.52
CA ALA A 252 -20.91 26.65 45.18
C ALA A 252 -22.20 26.91 45.92
N GLY A 253 -22.74 25.99 46.71
CA GLY A 253 -24.02 26.11 47.42
C GLY A 253 -25.24 26.18 46.46
N ILE A 254 -25.11 25.64 45.25
CA ILE A 254 -26.18 25.66 44.24
C ILE A 254 -26.95 24.32 44.30
N PRO A 255 -28.25 24.35 44.63
CA PRO A 255 -29.04 23.13 44.57
C PRO A 255 -29.26 22.69 43.15
N VAL A 256 -28.95 21.42 42.87
CA VAL A 256 -29.13 20.76 41.56
C VAL A 256 -29.79 19.40 41.70
N THR A 257 -30.56 19.03 40.68
CA THR A 257 -31.12 17.67 40.57
C THR A 257 -30.15 16.71 39.89
N GLU A 258 -30.32 15.44 40.08
CA GLU A 258 -29.54 14.38 39.38
C GLU A 258 -29.69 14.50 37.85
N GLU A 259 -30.86 14.92 37.36
CA GLU A 259 -31.11 15.15 35.94
C GLU A 259 -30.25 16.30 35.41
N GLN A 260 -30.15 17.40 36.16
CA GLN A 260 -29.30 18.54 35.80
C GLN A 260 -27.81 18.17 35.82
N ILE A 261 -27.36 17.38 36.82
CA ILE A 261 -26.00 16.85 36.88
C ILE A 261 -25.69 16.00 35.66
N ASN A 262 -26.59 15.08 35.30
CA ASN A 262 -26.45 14.23 34.12
C ASN A 262 -26.38 15.07 32.82
N LEU A 263 -27.22 16.05 32.65
CA LEU A 263 -27.25 16.93 31.48
C LEU A 263 -25.91 17.67 31.31
N ILE A 264 -25.37 18.23 32.39
CA ILE A 264 -24.10 18.95 32.38
C ILE A 264 -22.96 17.97 32.11
N ALA A 265 -22.98 16.80 32.74
CA ALA A 265 -21.97 15.77 32.53
C ALA A 265 -21.95 15.29 31.07
N GLU A 266 -23.10 15.00 30.47
CA GLU A 266 -23.19 14.59 29.04
C GLU A 266 -22.69 15.68 28.08
N LYS A 267 -22.91 16.95 28.38
CA LYS A 267 -22.31 18.04 27.61
C LYS A 267 -20.79 17.99 27.65
N ARG A 268 -20.21 17.78 28.84
CA ARG A 268 -18.75 17.64 29.04
C ARG A 268 -18.20 16.38 28.34
N VAL A 269 -18.96 15.29 28.36
CA VAL A 269 -18.61 14.03 27.63
C VAL A 269 -18.51 14.30 26.14
N LYS A 270 -19.49 14.99 25.53
CA LYS A 270 -19.44 15.36 24.11
C LYS A 270 -18.22 16.23 23.77
N GLU A 271 -17.91 17.21 24.61
CA GLU A 271 -16.72 18.04 24.45
C GLU A 271 -15.43 17.22 24.55
N GLU A 272 -15.38 16.23 25.45
CA GLU A 272 -14.22 15.34 25.61
C GLU A 272 -14.08 14.39 24.41
N ILE A 273 -15.17 13.83 23.90
CA ILE A 273 -15.16 13.03 22.67
C ILE A 273 -14.58 13.85 21.50
N ASN A 274 -15.05 15.08 21.32
CA ASN A 274 -14.52 15.98 20.30
C ASN A 274 -13.01 16.18 20.44
N ARG A 275 -12.52 16.47 21.65
CA ARG A 275 -11.08 16.67 21.91
C ARG A 275 -10.28 15.40 21.72
N GLY A 276 -10.78 14.25 22.19
CA GLY A 276 -10.09 12.95 22.07
C GLY A 276 -9.95 12.51 20.60
N VAL A 277 -11.00 12.66 19.82
CA VAL A 277 -10.98 12.39 18.37
C VAL A 277 -10.01 13.34 17.65
N GLN A 278 -10.01 14.62 18.03
CA GLN A 278 -9.07 15.61 17.49
C GLN A 278 -7.61 15.22 17.80
N VAL A 279 -7.34 14.74 19.02
CA VAL A 279 -6.00 14.25 19.40
C VAL A 279 -5.57 13.12 18.49
N ILE A 280 -6.42 12.11 18.25
CA ILE A 280 -6.11 10.99 17.35
C ILE A 280 -5.81 11.54 15.95
N GLN A 281 -6.67 12.36 15.38
CA GLN A 281 -6.52 12.85 14.02
C GLN A 281 -5.24 13.67 13.83
N TYR A 282 -4.98 14.63 14.73
CA TYR A 282 -3.81 15.52 14.57
C TYR A 282 -2.50 14.85 14.96
N GLN A 283 -2.44 14.05 16.02
CA GLN A 283 -1.20 13.40 16.39
C GLN A 283 -0.74 12.37 15.35
N VAL A 284 -1.66 11.59 14.79
CA VAL A 284 -1.30 10.65 13.71
C VAL A 284 -0.64 11.35 12.51
N ILE A 285 -1.08 12.55 12.17
CA ILE A 285 -0.55 13.30 11.02
C ILE A 285 0.78 13.99 11.36
N THR A 286 0.93 14.47 12.60
CA THR A 286 2.08 15.28 13.03
C THR A 286 3.22 14.45 13.61
N LEU A 287 2.98 13.18 13.96
CA LEU A 287 4.01 12.26 14.41
C LEU A 287 4.85 11.77 13.22
N MET A 288 6.16 11.83 13.36
CA MET A 288 7.10 11.17 12.46
C MET A 288 7.69 9.95 13.17
N THR A 289 7.51 8.79 12.57
CA THR A 289 8.09 7.53 13.07
C THR A 289 9.54 7.39 12.62
N THR A 290 10.22 6.37 13.14
CA THR A 290 11.58 6.02 12.69
C THR A 290 11.65 5.67 11.19
N ASN A 291 10.53 5.32 10.57
CA ASN A 291 10.42 5.00 9.14
C ASN A 291 10.28 6.26 8.26
N GLY A 292 10.53 7.45 8.80
CA GLY A 292 10.58 8.71 8.06
C GLY A 292 9.22 9.20 7.52
N GLN A 293 8.10 8.71 8.06
CA GLN A 293 6.75 9.13 7.68
C GLN A 293 5.79 9.12 8.87
N ALA A 294 4.59 9.68 8.69
CA ALA A 294 3.50 9.51 9.65
C ALA A 294 3.14 8.01 9.78
N PRO A 295 2.64 7.56 10.95
CA PRO A 295 2.21 6.19 11.12
C PRO A 295 1.21 5.75 10.05
N PHE A 296 1.48 4.62 9.40
CA PHE A 296 0.54 4.00 8.46
C PHE A 296 -0.57 3.31 9.25
N ILE A 297 -1.59 4.09 9.64
CA ILE A 297 -2.67 3.66 10.54
C ILE A 297 -4.02 3.64 9.87
N THR A 298 -4.78 2.58 10.10
CA THR A 298 -6.18 2.42 9.74
C THR A 298 -7.04 2.40 11.00
N VAL A 299 -8.12 3.15 10.98
CA VAL A 299 -9.13 3.21 12.06
C VAL A 299 -10.38 2.48 11.59
N PHE A 300 -10.75 1.45 12.34
CA PHE A 300 -11.90 0.61 12.09
C PHE A 300 -13.11 1.11 12.87
N MET A 301 -14.21 1.34 12.17
CA MET A 301 -15.47 1.88 12.67
C MET A 301 -16.57 0.85 12.43
N TYR A 302 -16.83 0.01 13.43
CA TYR A 302 -17.76 -1.09 13.38
C TYR A 302 -18.68 -1.06 14.61
N ILE A 303 -19.97 -0.80 14.42
CA ILE A 303 -20.94 -0.60 15.52
C ILE A 303 -21.23 -1.92 16.23
N ASP A 304 -21.46 -3.00 15.48
CA ASP A 304 -21.78 -4.33 16.02
C ASP A 304 -20.59 -5.05 16.68
N GLU A 305 -19.41 -4.41 16.68
CA GLU A 305 -18.26 -4.89 17.48
C GLU A 305 -18.51 -4.77 18.98
N VAL A 306 -19.45 -3.91 19.39
CA VAL A 306 -19.85 -3.70 20.78
C VAL A 306 -21.31 -4.14 20.95
N PRO A 307 -21.64 -4.98 21.98
CA PRO A 307 -23.01 -5.35 22.29
C PRO A 307 -23.91 -4.13 22.54
N GLU A 308 -25.22 -4.29 22.35
CA GLU A 308 -26.19 -3.24 22.65
C GLU A 308 -26.03 -2.71 24.09
N GLY A 309 -26.19 -1.41 24.23
CA GLY A 309 -26.05 -0.72 25.51
C GLY A 309 -25.33 0.63 25.40
N GLN A 310 -25.03 1.24 26.54
CA GLN A 310 -24.42 2.59 26.59
C GLN A 310 -23.07 2.64 25.86
N THR A 311 -22.25 1.60 25.96
CA THR A 311 -20.93 1.56 25.29
C THR A 311 -21.07 1.59 23.76
N ARG A 312 -22.11 0.95 23.20
CA ARG A 312 -22.41 1.04 21.77
C ARG A 312 -22.82 2.47 21.35
N GLU A 313 -23.66 3.15 22.14
CA GLU A 313 -24.03 4.53 21.86
C GLU A 313 -22.81 5.48 21.98
N ASP A 314 -21.91 5.20 22.92
CA ASP A 314 -20.67 5.93 23.06
C ASP A 314 -19.73 5.70 21.84
N LEU A 315 -19.65 4.47 21.34
CA LEU A 315 -18.94 4.16 20.08
C LEU A 315 -19.53 4.90 18.89
N VAL A 316 -20.86 4.91 18.78
CA VAL A 316 -21.58 5.65 17.73
C VAL A 316 -21.23 7.14 17.78
N ALA A 317 -21.20 7.75 18.97
CA ALA A 317 -20.81 9.16 19.16
C ALA A 317 -19.35 9.42 18.76
N ILE A 318 -18.44 8.49 19.02
CA ILE A 318 -17.03 8.59 18.58
C ILE A 318 -16.92 8.50 17.07
N ILE A 319 -17.66 7.56 16.44
CA ILE A 319 -17.68 7.39 14.97
C ILE A 319 -18.23 8.65 14.30
N GLU A 320 -19.35 9.17 14.80
CA GLU A 320 -19.98 10.42 14.29
C GLU A 320 -18.98 11.58 14.34
N GLU A 321 -18.32 11.80 15.47
CA GLU A 321 -17.32 12.86 15.63
C GLU A 321 -16.10 12.65 14.71
N MET A 322 -15.64 11.42 14.53
CA MET A 322 -14.54 11.08 13.62
C MET A 322 -14.89 11.46 12.17
N LEU A 323 -16.10 11.16 11.73
CA LEU A 323 -16.58 11.52 10.40
C LEU A 323 -16.71 13.04 10.23
N HIS A 324 -17.28 13.76 11.22
CA HIS A 324 -17.40 15.21 11.19
C HIS A 324 -16.03 15.91 11.09
N GLN A 325 -15.07 15.48 11.88
CA GLN A 325 -13.72 16.06 11.83
C GLN A 325 -13.02 15.72 10.51
N ARG A 326 -13.23 14.51 9.97
CA ARG A 326 -12.66 14.13 8.67
C ARG A 326 -13.29 14.94 7.52
N ILE A 327 -14.59 15.19 7.52
CA ILE A 327 -15.25 16.06 6.54
C ILE A 327 -14.64 17.47 6.56
N ARG A 328 -14.33 17.99 7.74
CA ARG A 328 -13.62 19.28 7.88
C ARG A 328 -12.22 19.20 7.27
N GLY A 329 -11.49 18.11 7.49
CA GLY A 329 -10.10 17.93 7.07
C GLY A 329 -9.11 18.52 8.07
N VAL A 330 -7.88 18.79 7.61
CA VAL A 330 -6.82 19.44 8.39
C VAL A 330 -6.31 20.68 7.67
N LYS A 331 -5.83 21.66 8.42
CA LYS A 331 -5.21 22.85 7.83
C LYS A 331 -3.75 22.60 7.52
N ASN A 332 -3.34 22.92 6.30
CA ASN A 332 -1.93 23.01 5.95
C ASN A 332 -1.28 24.28 6.51
N GLU A 333 0.02 24.50 6.25
CA GLU A 333 0.79 25.66 6.71
C GLU A 333 0.25 27.02 6.19
N LYS A 334 -0.58 27.00 5.15
CA LYS A 334 -1.23 28.20 4.58
C LYS A 334 -2.67 28.41 5.08
N GLY A 335 -3.10 27.58 6.03
CA GLY A 335 -4.44 27.67 6.61
C GLY A 335 -5.56 27.10 5.74
N VAL A 336 -5.23 26.40 4.65
CA VAL A 336 -6.20 25.75 3.77
C VAL A 336 -6.58 24.37 4.31
N TRP A 337 -7.88 24.06 4.29
CA TRP A 337 -8.38 22.75 4.69
C TRP A 337 -8.17 21.71 3.60
N ILE A 338 -7.30 20.74 3.85
CA ILE A 338 -6.92 19.67 2.92
C ILE A 338 -7.31 18.28 3.43
N THR A 339 -7.26 17.29 2.54
CA THR A 339 -7.45 15.89 2.86
C THR A 339 -6.12 15.29 3.34
N PRO A 340 -6.01 14.84 4.60
CA PRO A 340 -4.81 14.16 5.07
C PRO A 340 -4.74 12.71 4.54
N ALA A 341 -3.53 12.20 4.33
CA ALA A 341 -3.32 10.81 3.93
C ALA A 341 -3.73 9.81 5.02
N PHE A 342 -3.52 10.15 6.30
CA PHE A 342 -3.83 9.32 7.47
C PHE A 342 -4.64 10.08 8.52
N PRO A 343 -5.33 9.35 9.45
CA PRO A 343 -5.59 7.93 9.42
C PRO A 343 -6.47 7.53 8.23
N LYS A 344 -6.28 6.33 7.68
CA LYS A 344 -7.27 5.71 6.82
C LYS A 344 -8.50 5.35 7.67
N LEU A 345 -9.69 5.61 7.17
CA LEU A 345 -10.93 5.27 7.85
C LEU A 345 -11.65 4.15 7.11
N ILE A 346 -12.14 3.18 7.86
CA ILE A 346 -13.00 2.09 7.35
C ILE A 346 -14.30 2.11 8.11
N TYR A 347 -15.40 2.21 7.38
CA TYR A 347 -16.75 2.18 7.89
C TYR A 347 -17.41 0.86 7.48
N VAL A 348 -17.87 0.08 8.47
CA VAL A 348 -18.58 -1.16 8.20
C VAL A 348 -20.04 -0.86 7.87
N LEU A 349 -20.49 -1.39 6.75
CA LEU A 349 -21.89 -1.38 6.35
C LEU A 349 -22.58 -2.55 7.02
N GLU A 350 -23.57 -2.26 7.85
CA GLU A 350 -24.28 -3.21 8.72
C GLU A 350 -25.77 -3.13 8.47
N GLU A 351 -26.52 -4.15 8.86
CA GLU A 351 -27.99 -4.18 8.77
C GLU A 351 -28.60 -2.94 9.44
N ASP A 352 -28.08 -2.55 10.62
CA ASP A 352 -28.58 -1.44 11.43
C ASP A 352 -28.22 -0.05 10.90
N ASN A 353 -27.42 0.06 9.82
CA ASN A 353 -26.99 1.35 9.29
C ASN A 353 -27.17 1.52 7.79
N ILE A 354 -27.49 0.46 7.01
CA ILE A 354 -27.57 0.54 5.54
C ILE A 354 -28.96 0.82 4.99
N HIS A 355 -30.01 0.47 5.71
CA HIS A 355 -31.38 0.70 5.30
C HIS A 355 -31.90 2.06 5.79
N GLU A 356 -32.76 2.70 5.00
CA GLU A 356 -33.24 4.06 5.29
C GLU A 356 -34.00 4.19 6.62
N ASP A 357 -34.64 3.10 7.05
CA ASP A 357 -35.38 2.99 8.31
C ASP A 357 -34.54 2.47 9.48
N SER A 358 -33.27 2.13 9.25
CA SER A 358 -32.41 1.61 10.31
C SER A 358 -31.93 2.74 11.24
N LYS A 359 -31.68 2.37 12.50
CA LYS A 359 -31.36 3.28 13.61
C LYS A 359 -30.16 4.20 13.30
N TYR A 360 -29.15 3.67 12.65
CA TYR A 360 -27.89 4.38 12.42
C TYR A 360 -27.68 4.80 10.95
N TYR A 361 -28.75 4.80 10.13
CA TYR A 361 -28.65 5.21 8.72
C TYR A 361 -28.07 6.64 8.53
N TYR A 362 -28.33 7.52 9.47
CA TYR A 362 -27.76 8.87 9.43
C TYR A 362 -26.21 8.89 9.45
N LEU A 363 -25.56 7.93 10.12
CA LEU A 363 -24.10 7.77 10.07
C LEU A 363 -23.63 7.33 8.67
N THR A 364 -24.39 6.48 8.01
CA THR A 364 -24.08 6.06 6.63
C THR A 364 -24.20 7.23 5.66
N LYS A 365 -25.17 8.12 5.84
CA LYS A 365 -25.24 9.38 5.09
C LYS A 365 -24.02 10.27 5.35
N LEU A 366 -23.63 10.42 6.60
CA LEU A 366 -22.45 11.18 7.00
C LEU A 366 -21.15 10.56 6.43
N ALA A 367 -21.04 9.24 6.41
CA ALA A 367 -19.93 8.52 5.79
C ALA A 367 -19.89 8.74 4.26
N ALA A 368 -21.05 8.75 3.60
CA ALA A 368 -21.16 9.07 2.17
C ALA A 368 -20.70 10.50 1.85
N GLU A 369 -21.12 11.49 2.64
CA GLU A 369 -20.66 12.89 2.53
C GLU A 369 -19.13 13.00 2.74
N CYS A 370 -18.60 12.26 3.71
CA CYS A 370 -17.18 12.21 4.00
C CYS A 370 -16.39 11.63 2.81
N SER A 371 -16.81 10.51 2.25
CA SER A 371 -16.17 9.89 1.08
C SER A 371 -16.21 10.80 -0.14
N ALA A 372 -17.36 11.43 -0.41
CA ALA A 372 -17.53 12.34 -1.54
C ALA A 372 -16.57 13.54 -1.46
N LYS A 373 -16.21 13.99 -0.25
CA LYS A 373 -15.37 15.16 -0.03
C LYS A 373 -13.90 14.82 0.25
N ARG A 374 -13.62 13.70 0.92
CA ARG A 374 -12.32 13.41 1.53
C ARG A 374 -11.72 12.05 1.17
N LEU A 375 -12.24 11.35 0.18
CA LEU A 375 -11.78 10.04 -0.30
C LEU A 375 -11.89 8.88 0.71
N VAL A 376 -12.29 9.13 1.92
CA VAL A 376 -12.53 8.14 2.99
C VAL A 376 -13.83 8.47 3.71
N PRO A 377 -14.47 7.48 4.39
CA PRO A 377 -14.04 6.12 4.65
C PRO A 377 -14.16 5.19 3.45
N ASP A 378 -13.44 4.04 3.53
CA ASP A 378 -13.71 2.87 2.72
C ASP A 378 -14.80 2.02 3.37
N TYR A 379 -15.36 1.08 2.63
CA TYR A 379 -16.52 0.31 3.07
C TYR A 379 -16.25 -1.18 3.09
N ILE A 380 -16.51 -1.82 4.23
CA ILE A 380 -16.56 -3.27 4.38
C ILE A 380 -18.02 -3.66 4.53
N SER A 381 -18.46 -4.66 3.77
CA SER A 381 -19.77 -5.27 3.95
C SER A 381 -19.71 -6.29 5.08
N GLU A 382 -20.41 -6.05 6.16
CA GLU A 382 -20.56 -7.02 7.24
C GLU A 382 -21.19 -8.33 6.72
N LYS A 383 -22.24 -8.23 5.90
CA LYS A 383 -22.96 -9.37 5.32
C LYS A 383 -22.01 -10.29 4.55
N VAL A 384 -21.30 -9.75 3.55
CA VAL A 384 -20.39 -10.54 2.71
C VAL A 384 -19.16 -11.00 3.50
N MET A 385 -18.65 -10.18 4.43
CA MET A 385 -17.52 -10.55 5.27
C MET A 385 -17.88 -11.74 6.18
N LYS A 386 -19.04 -11.72 6.82
CA LYS A 386 -19.52 -12.83 7.65
C LYS A 386 -19.70 -14.13 6.84
N GLU A 387 -20.17 -14.05 5.59
CA GLU A 387 -20.25 -15.21 4.69
C GLU A 387 -18.87 -15.82 4.38
N LEU A 388 -17.83 -14.99 4.26
CA LEU A 388 -16.47 -15.42 3.87
C LEU A 388 -15.58 -15.77 5.07
N LYS A 389 -15.93 -15.37 6.29
CA LYS A 389 -15.09 -15.46 7.50
C LYS A 389 -15.83 -16.12 8.67
N ASP A 390 -16.54 -17.24 8.40
CA ASP A 390 -17.19 -18.07 9.41
C ASP A 390 -18.08 -17.27 10.39
N GLY A 391 -18.90 -16.38 9.86
CA GLY A 391 -19.83 -15.56 10.65
C GLY A 391 -19.20 -14.35 11.34
N ASN A 392 -17.95 -14.00 11.01
CA ASN A 392 -17.23 -12.90 11.66
C ASN A 392 -16.93 -11.75 10.70
N CYS A 393 -16.94 -10.52 11.20
CA CYS A 393 -16.49 -9.35 10.47
C CYS A 393 -15.07 -8.96 10.89
N TYR A 394 -14.11 -9.14 9.99
CA TYR A 394 -12.69 -8.88 10.23
C TYR A 394 -12.29 -7.46 9.85
N PRO A 395 -11.52 -6.75 10.70
CA PRO A 395 -10.82 -5.54 10.27
C PRO A 395 -9.67 -5.89 9.33
N CYS A 396 -9.34 -4.98 8.40
CA CYS A 396 -8.12 -5.14 7.61
C CYS A 396 -6.90 -4.58 8.35
N MET A 397 -5.74 -5.16 8.09
CA MET A 397 -4.44 -4.64 8.51
C MET A 397 -3.94 -3.64 7.47
N GLY A 398 -3.72 -2.39 7.87
CA GLY A 398 -3.25 -1.36 6.96
C GLY A 398 -4.21 -1.11 5.79
N CYS A 399 -3.78 -1.41 4.54
CA CYS A 399 -4.57 -1.11 3.34
C CYS A 399 -5.73 -2.07 3.11
N ARG A 400 -5.44 -3.37 3.01
CA ARG A 400 -6.40 -4.38 2.55
C ARG A 400 -6.06 -5.82 2.97
N SER A 401 -5.06 -6.04 3.81
CA SER A 401 -4.67 -7.38 4.26
C SER A 401 -5.65 -7.89 5.31
N PHE A 402 -6.18 -9.10 5.13
CA PHE A 402 -7.04 -9.75 6.09
C PHE A 402 -6.38 -11.00 6.66
N LEU A 403 -6.57 -11.18 7.95
CA LEU A 403 -6.20 -12.42 8.61
C LEU A 403 -7.19 -13.54 8.26
N THR A 404 -6.71 -14.77 8.27
CA THR A 404 -7.57 -15.95 8.22
C THR A 404 -8.27 -16.16 9.56
N VAL A 405 -9.36 -16.93 9.55
CA VAL A 405 -10.11 -17.24 10.76
C VAL A 405 -9.21 -18.00 11.74
N TYR A 406 -9.21 -17.54 12.99
CA TYR A 406 -8.46 -18.14 14.09
C TYR A 406 -9.27 -18.06 15.37
N HIS A 407 -9.28 -19.13 16.15
CA HIS A 407 -9.90 -19.20 17.45
C HIS A 407 -8.85 -19.38 18.54
N ASP A 408 -9.03 -18.67 19.63
CA ASP A 408 -8.16 -18.76 20.81
C ASP A 408 -8.34 -20.08 21.58
N GLU A 409 -7.63 -20.23 22.69
CA GLU A 409 -7.68 -21.41 23.57
C GLU A 409 -9.09 -21.66 24.15
N ASN A 410 -9.95 -20.64 24.19
CA ASN A 410 -11.33 -20.72 24.65
C ASN A 410 -12.33 -20.92 23.49
N ASN A 411 -11.82 -21.24 22.29
CA ASN A 411 -12.58 -21.37 21.06
C ASN A 411 -13.37 -20.08 20.67
N LYS A 412 -12.83 -18.90 21.04
CA LYS A 412 -13.40 -17.62 20.65
C LYS A 412 -12.62 -17.07 19.43
N PRO A 413 -13.31 -16.45 18.45
CA PRO A 413 -12.63 -15.79 17.35
C PRO A 413 -11.70 -14.69 17.88
N LYS A 414 -10.45 -14.67 17.40
CA LYS A 414 -9.44 -13.68 17.78
C LYS A 414 -9.07 -12.84 16.57
N PHE A 415 -9.25 -11.54 16.68
CA PHE A 415 -8.93 -10.57 15.63
C PHE A 415 -7.63 -9.81 15.98
N TYR A 416 -7.65 -9.05 17.07
CA TYR A 416 -6.57 -8.18 17.50
C TYR A 416 -5.43 -8.95 18.18
N GLY A 417 -4.25 -8.35 18.16
CA GLY A 417 -3.03 -9.00 18.63
C GLY A 417 -2.47 -10.01 17.63
N ARG A 418 -2.87 -9.95 16.36
CA ARG A 418 -2.42 -10.83 15.28
C ARG A 418 -1.76 -10.02 14.17
N PHE A 419 -0.95 -10.68 13.34
CA PHE A 419 -0.09 -10.00 12.36
C PHE A 419 0.15 -10.83 11.10
N ASN A 420 0.68 -10.16 10.06
CA ASN A 420 1.18 -10.76 8.84
C ASN A 420 2.71 -10.79 8.86
N GLN A 421 3.30 -11.95 8.58
CA GLN A 421 4.77 -12.16 8.61
C GLN A 421 5.49 -11.49 7.44
N GLY A 422 4.84 -11.34 6.29
CA GLY A 422 5.40 -10.74 5.09
C GLY A 422 4.73 -11.18 3.80
N VAL A 423 5.18 -10.59 2.69
CA VAL A 423 4.56 -10.74 1.37
C VAL A 423 5.64 -11.02 0.31
N VAL A 424 5.32 -11.89 -0.65
CA VAL A 424 6.02 -12.04 -1.93
C VAL A 424 4.98 -12.05 -3.04
N THR A 425 5.19 -11.28 -4.09
CA THR A 425 4.21 -11.14 -5.20
C THR A 425 4.73 -11.80 -6.47
N ILE A 426 3.90 -12.63 -7.10
CA ILE A 426 4.17 -13.23 -8.42
C ILE A 426 3.71 -12.28 -9.54
N ASN A 427 4.50 -12.21 -10.60
CA ASN A 427 4.15 -11.49 -11.83
C ASN A 427 3.47 -12.46 -12.82
N LEU A 428 2.15 -12.43 -12.88
CA LEU A 428 1.37 -13.31 -13.77
C LEU A 428 1.60 -13.00 -15.26
N VAL A 429 1.92 -11.75 -15.59
CA VAL A 429 2.23 -11.36 -16.98
C VAL A 429 3.53 -11.99 -17.44
N ASP A 430 4.53 -12.10 -16.55
CA ASP A 430 5.79 -12.80 -16.85
C ASP A 430 5.56 -14.29 -17.13
N VAL A 431 4.71 -14.95 -16.34
CA VAL A 431 4.32 -16.36 -16.55
C VAL A 431 3.71 -16.52 -17.96
N ALA A 432 2.75 -15.66 -18.29
CA ALA A 432 2.04 -15.70 -19.57
C ALA A 432 3.00 -15.45 -20.76
N CYS A 433 3.79 -14.39 -20.71
CA CYS A 433 4.73 -14.05 -21.78
C CYS A 433 5.82 -15.14 -21.97
N SER A 434 6.31 -15.72 -20.87
CA SER A 434 7.30 -16.79 -20.90
C SER A 434 6.75 -18.09 -21.50
N SER A 435 5.43 -18.33 -21.42
CA SER A 435 4.78 -19.51 -22.02
C SER A 435 4.69 -19.46 -23.55
N GLY A 436 4.73 -18.26 -24.15
CA GLY A 436 4.53 -18.09 -25.59
C GLY A 436 3.12 -18.47 -26.07
N LYS A 437 2.10 -18.34 -25.21
CA LYS A 437 0.69 -18.73 -25.42
C LYS A 437 0.41 -20.24 -25.42
N ASP A 438 1.39 -21.05 -25.09
CA ASP A 438 1.20 -22.49 -24.90
C ASP A 438 0.64 -22.75 -23.51
N LYS A 439 -0.52 -23.40 -23.41
CA LYS A 439 -1.22 -23.64 -22.13
C LYS A 439 -0.48 -24.64 -21.23
N ASP A 440 0.07 -25.70 -21.78
CA ASP A 440 0.77 -26.70 -20.96
C ASP A 440 2.06 -26.10 -20.40
N ARG A 441 2.76 -25.33 -21.23
CA ARG A 441 3.95 -24.59 -20.83
C ARG A 441 3.61 -23.50 -19.82
N PHE A 442 2.44 -22.85 -19.94
CA PHE A 442 1.96 -21.86 -18.96
C PHE A 442 1.86 -22.46 -17.56
N TRP A 443 1.15 -23.58 -17.40
CA TRP A 443 0.97 -24.21 -16.10
C TRP A 443 2.29 -24.71 -15.51
N LYS A 444 3.17 -25.28 -16.33
CA LYS A 444 4.50 -25.69 -15.88
C LYS A 444 5.33 -24.52 -15.34
N ILE A 445 5.40 -23.42 -16.10
CA ILE A 445 6.12 -22.22 -15.67
C ILE A 445 5.46 -21.62 -14.42
N PHE A 446 4.14 -21.65 -14.36
CA PHE A 446 3.39 -21.14 -13.21
C PHE A 446 3.76 -21.91 -11.93
N ASP A 447 3.79 -23.24 -11.98
CA ASP A 447 4.21 -24.06 -10.84
C ASP A 447 5.67 -23.79 -10.44
N GLU A 448 6.58 -23.62 -11.41
CA GLU A 448 7.97 -23.25 -11.12
C GLU A 448 8.07 -21.89 -10.41
N ARG A 449 7.25 -20.89 -10.82
CA ARG A 449 7.21 -19.56 -10.19
C ARG A 449 6.54 -19.58 -8.81
N LEU A 450 5.52 -20.40 -8.63
CA LEU A 450 4.87 -20.61 -7.33
C LEU A 450 5.83 -21.24 -6.33
N GLU A 451 6.62 -22.25 -6.74
CA GLU A 451 7.64 -22.84 -5.88
C GLU A 451 8.73 -21.82 -5.49
N LEU A 452 9.12 -20.94 -6.41
CA LEU A 452 10.04 -19.85 -6.12
C LEU A 452 9.44 -18.86 -5.10
N CYS A 453 8.15 -18.50 -5.22
CA CYS A 453 7.44 -17.70 -4.24
C CYS A 453 7.35 -18.39 -2.87
N HIS A 454 7.08 -19.70 -2.85
CA HIS A 454 7.05 -20.49 -1.62
C HIS A 454 8.38 -20.41 -0.87
N ARG A 455 9.49 -20.68 -1.53
CA ARG A 455 10.82 -20.59 -0.92
C ARG A 455 11.15 -19.16 -0.45
N ALA A 456 10.75 -18.16 -1.20
CA ALA A 456 10.91 -16.75 -0.82
C ALA A 456 10.08 -16.39 0.43
N LEU A 457 8.85 -16.89 0.53
CA LEU A 457 8.01 -16.73 1.72
C LEU A 457 8.60 -17.48 2.93
N MET A 458 9.14 -18.67 2.71
CA MET A 458 9.86 -19.40 3.78
C MET A 458 11.11 -18.66 4.27
N CYS A 459 11.80 -17.91 3.42
CA CYS A 459 12.88 -17.01 3.88
C CYS A 459 12.35 -15.99 4.87
N ARG A 460 11.18 -15.37 4.64
CA ARG A 460 10.55 -14.44 5.57
C ARG A 460 10.16 -15.09 6.89
N HIS A 461 9.51 -16.24 6.82
CA HIS A 461 9.15 -17.01 8.02
C HIS A 461 10.40 -17.36 8.85
N ASN A 462 11.42 -17.91 8.22
CA ASN A 462 12.66 -18.30 8.88
C ASN A 462 13.41 -17.10 9.49
N ARG A 463 13.26 -15.90 8.92
CA ARG A 463 13.84 -14.68 9.48
C ARG A 463 13.22 -14.28 10.82
N LEU A 464 11.93 -14.56 11.01
CA LEU A 464 11.20 -14.29 12.25
C LEU A 464 11.38 -15.40 13.30
N LYS A 465 11.64 -16.63 12.86
CA LYS A 465 11.81 -17.76 13.75
C LYS A 465 12.99 -17.56 14.70
N GLY A 466 12.80 -17.87 15.97
CA GLY A 466 13.81 -17.70 17.02
C GLY A 466 13.97 -16.24 17.50
N THR A 467 13.15 -15.31 17.03
CA THR A 467 13.20 -13.91 17.45
C THR A 467 12.81 -13.78 18.92
N PRO A 468 13.67 -13.21 19.78
CA PRO A 468 13.31 -12.96 21.18
C PRO A 468 12.33 -11.77 21.30
N SER A 469 11.44 -11.83 22.28
CA SER A 469 10.46 -10.78 22.56
C SER A 469 11.08 -9.40 22.86
N ASP A 470 12.36 -9.38 23.20
CA ASP A 470 13.13 -8.18 23.54
C ASP A 470 13.41 -7.26 22.34
N VAL A 471 13.31 -7.75 21.10
CA VAL A 471 13.59 -6.93 19.91
C VAL A 471 12.54 -5.84 19.69
N ALA A 472 11.30 -6.07 20.13
CA ALA A 472 10.21 -5.11 20.06
C ALA A 472 9.26 -5.30 21.24
N PRO A 473 9.63 -4.84 22.46
CA PRO A 473 8.86 -5.10 23.69
C PRO A 473 7.40 -4.64 23.60
N ILE A 474 7.13 -3.50 22.97
CA ILE A 474 5.76 -2.99 22.78
C ILE A 474 4.85 -4.00 22.04
N LEU A 475 5.41 -4.73 21.07
CA LEU A 475 4.68 -5.73 20.29
C LEU A 475 4.49 -7.03 21.09
N TRP A 476 5.58 -7.53 21.66
CA TRP A 476 5.64 -8.91 22.11
C TRP A 476 5.44 -9.09 23.62
N GLN A 477 5.77 -8.06 24.43
CA GLN A 477 5.71 -8.14 25.89
C GLN A 477 4.60 -7.29 26.51
N TYR A 478 4.20 -6.17 25.86
CA TYR A 478 3.35 -5.16 26.47
C TYR A 478 1.99 -4.96 25.81
N GLY A 479 1.50 -5.98 25.10
CA GLY A 479 0.09 -6.15 24.77
C GLY A 479 -0.33 -5.73 23.38
N ALA A 480 0.53 -5.07 22.57
CA ALA A 480 0.13 -4.71 21.22
C ALA A 480 -0.21 -5.95 20.37
N LEU A 481 0.61 -7.00 20.46
CA LEU A 481 0.36 -8.30 19.82
C LEU A 481 0.32 -9.45 20.82
N ALA A 482 1.15 -9.43 21.84
CA ALA A 482 1.22 -10.50 22.83
C ALA A 482 1.72 -9.98 24.19
N ARG A 483 1.71 -10.85 25.20
CA ARG A 483 2.29 -10.64 26.51
C ARG A 483 3.26 -11.78 26.85
N LEU A 484 4.30 -11.91 26.01
CA LEU A 484 5.38 -12.87 26.24
C LEU A 484 6.29 -12.40 27.38
N LYS A 485 6.94 -13.36 28.01
CA LYS A 485 7.99 -13.04 28.99
C LYS A 485 9.23 -12.49 28.29
N LYS A 486 10.02 -11.71 28.99
CA LYS A 486 11.31 -11.23 28.51
C LYS A 486 12.20 -12.42 28.11
N GLY A 487 12.82 -12.36 26.93
CA GLY A 487 13.65 -13.43 26.38
C GLY A 487 12.88 -14.62 25.78
N GLU A 488 11.56 -14.69 25.92
CA GLU A 488 10.75 -15.72 25.26
C GLU A 488 10.71 -15.46 23.75
N THR A 489 10.82 -16.52 22.92
CA THR A 489 10.75 -16.39 21.48
C THR A 489 9.30 -16.24 20.99
N ILE A 490 9.13 -15.58 19.83
CA ILE A 490 7.81 -15.37 19.21
C ILE A 490 7.31 -16.59 18.44
N ASP A 491 8.05 -17.69 18.42
CA ASP A 491 7.82 -18.85 17.55
C ASP A 491 6.39 -19.40 17.65
N LYS A 492 5.80 -19.46 18.83
CA LYS A 492 4.41 -19.92 19.00
C LYS A 492 3.38 -19.06 18.28
N LEU A 493 3.72 -17.81 17.91
CA LEU A 493 2.86 -16.88 17.20
C LEU A 493 3.01 -16.98 15.67
N LEU A 494 3.94 -17.80 15.17
CA LEU A 494 4.21 -17.97 13.75
C LEU A 494 3.44 -19.13 13.12
N TYR A 495 2.84 -20.00 13.90
CA TYR A 495 2.20 -21.25 13.49
C TYR A 495 0.71 -21.31 13.88
N ASN A 496 0.04 -22.38 13.47
CA ASN A 496 -1.34 -22.70 13.83
C ASN A 496 -2.37 -21.63 13.43
N GLY A 497 -2.09 -20.81 12.44
CA GLY A 497 -2.99 -19.75 11.99
C GLY A 497 -3.00 -18.49 12.86
N TYR A 498 -2.16 -18.38 13.89
CA TYR A 498 -2.09 -17.16 14.70
C TYR A 498 -1.68 -15.94 13.87
N SER A 499 -0.68 -16.08 13.03
CA SER A 499 -0.27 -15.10 12.03
C SER A 499 -0.38 -15.67 10.61
N THR A 500 -0.44 -14.77 9.63
CA THR A 500 -0.51 -15.14 8.20
C THR A 500 0.79 -14.80 7.49
N ILE A 501 1.02 -15.44 6.35
CA ILE A 501 2.04 -15.06 5.37
C ILE A 501 1.40 -15.05 3.98
N SER A 502 1.72 -14.07 3.14
CA SER A 502 0.89 -13.78 1.97
C SER A 502 1.61 -13.99 0.65
N LEU A 503 0.99 -14.81 -0.21
CA LEU A 503 1.29 -14.85 -1.63
C LEU A 503 0.52 -13.73 -2.33
N GLY A 504 1.21 -12.72 -2.83
CA GLY A 504 0.64 -11.65 -3.65
C GLY A 504 0.66 -12.01 -5.14
N TYR A 505 -0.13 -11.31 -5.94
CA TYR A 505 -0.16 -11.46 -7.40
C TYR A 505 -0.47 -10.14 -8.10
N ALA A 506 0.00 -10.02 -9.36
CA ALA A 506 -0.17 -8.84 -10.18
C ALA A 506 -0.41 -9.18 -11.65
N GLY A 507 -1.17 -8.36 -12.37
CA GLY A 507 -1.32 -8.45 -13.81
C GLY A 507 -2.22 -9.58 -14.30
N LEU A 508 -3.27 -9.93 -13.54
CA LEU A 508 -4.21 -10.98 -13.98
C LEU A 508 -4.90 -10.61 -15.31
N CYS A 509 -5.27 -9.35 -15.48
CA CYS A 509 -5.89 -8.86 -16.70
C CYS A 509 -4.99 -9.10 -17.93
N GLU A 510 -3.76 -8.61 -17.88
CA GLU A 510 -2.79 -8.74 -18.99
C GLU A 510 -2.39 -10.19 -19.21
N CYS A 511 -2.25 -10.98 -18.14
CA CYS A 511 -1.97 -12.42 -18.23
C CYS A 511 -3.05 -13.15 -19.05
N VAL A 512 -4.30 -12.98 -18.65
CA VAL A 512 -5.44 -13.61 -19.34
C VAL A 512 -5.56 -13.10 -20.79
N LYS A 513 -5.41 -11.80 -20.99
CA LYS A 513 -5.46 -11.19 -22.32
C LYS A 513 -4.36 -11.71 -23.24
N TYR A 514 -3.15 -11.91 -22.74
CA TYR A 514 -2.06 -12.49 -23.53
C TYR A 514 -2.38 -13.94 -23.94
N MET A 515 -2.91 -14.74 -23.03
CA MET A 515 -3.19 -16.16 -23.28
C MET A 515 -4.44 -16.40 -24.13
N THR A 516 -5.49 -15.59 -23.98
CA THR A 516 -6.80 -15.81 -24.62
C THR A 516 -7.10 -14.85 -25.76
N GLY A 517 -6.43 -13.71 -25.81
CA GLY A 517 -6.68 -12.63 -26.78
C GLY A 517 -7.69 -11.58 -26.31
N THR A 518 -8.43 -11.82 -25.21
CA THR A 518 -9.46 -10.91 -24.68
C THR A 518 -9.23 -10.60 -23.21
N SER A 519 -9.83 -9.51 -22.69
CA SER A 519 -9.78 -9.15 -21.28
C SER A 519 -10.40 -10.27 -20.41
N HIS A 520 -9.95 -10.38 -19.17
CA HIS A 520 -10.52 -11.32 -18.19
C HIS A 520 -11.99 -11.01 -17.83
N THR A 521 -12.49 -9.83 -18.21
CA THR A 521 -13.90 -9.43 -18.10
C THR A 521 -14.77 -10.08 -19.18
N ASP A 522 -14.19 -10.59 -20.27
CA ASP A 522 -14.91 -11.33 -21.29
C ASP A 522 -15.42 -12.67 -20.70
N PRO A 523 -16.72 -12.97 -20.85
CA PRO A 523 -17.30 -14.22 -20.30
C PRO A 523 -16.59 -15.51 -20.75
N GLN A 524 -15.93 -15.50 -21.92
CA GLN A 524 -15.18 -16.66 -22.40
C GLN A 524 -13.79 -16.77 -21.75
N ALA A 525 -13.21 -15.65 -21.31
CA ALA A 525 -11.89 -15.59 -20.67
C ALA A 525 -11.96 -15.65 -19.13
N THR A 526 -13.07 -15.22 -18.52
CA THR A 526 -13.27 -15.23 -17.07
C THR A 526 -12.99 -16.59 -16.41
N PRO A 527 -13.44 -17.75 -16.99
CA PRO A 527 -13.12 -19.05 -16.38
C PRO A 527 -11.63 -19.32 -16.23
N PHE A 528 -10.81 -18.91 -17.20
CA PHE A 528 -9.36 -19.06 -17.11
C PHE A 528 -8.75 -18.17 -16.02
N ALA A 529 -9.26 -16.95 -15.85
CA ALA A 529 -8.87 -16.08 -14.74
C ALA A 529 -9.17 -16.73 -13.37
N LEU A 530 -10.36 -17.30 -13.21
CA LEU A 530 -10.75 -17.99 -11.97
C LEU A 530 -9.92 -19.26 -11.73
N GLU A 531 -9.57 -20.01 -12.77
CA GLU A 531 -8.69 -21.17 -12.70
C GLU A 531 -7.28 -20.78 -12.19
N ILE A 532 -6.71 -19.69 -12.70
CA ILE A 532 -5.43 -19.14 -12.21
C ILE A 532 -5.51 -18.81 -10.70
N MET A 533 -6.58 -18.16 -10.28
CA MET A 533 -6.78 -17.80 -8.87
C MET A 533 -6.95 -19.03 -7.99
N GLN A 534 -7.72 -20.03 -8.43
CA GLN A 534 -7.91 -21.26 -7.69
C GLN A 534 -6.59 -22.04 -7.56
N HIS A 535 -5.80 -22.10 -8.63
CA HIS A 535 -4.49 -22.77 -8.61
C HIS A 535 -3.53 -22.16 -7.57
N MET A 536 -3.52 -20.82 -7.43
CA MET A 536 -2.75 -20.15 -6.37
C MET A 536 -3.29 -20.46 -4.96
N ASN A 537 -4.59 -20.55 -4.78
CA ASN A 537 -5.19 -20.94 -3.50
C ASN A 537 -4.85 -22.39 -3.15
N ASP A 538 -4.88 -23.30 -4.11
CA ASP A 538 -4.53 -24.71 -3.92
C ASP A 538 -3.06 -24.86 -3.50
N ALA A 539 -2.16 -24.06 -4.09
CA ALA A 539 -0.76 -23.98 -3.68
C ALA A 539 -0.63 -23.48 -2.23
N CYS A 540 -1.31 -22.41 -1.86
CA CYS A 540 -1.32 -21.90 -0.48
C CYS A 540 -1.85 -22.96 0.51
N ALA A 541 -2.93 -23.67 0.16
CA ALA A 541 -3.51 -24.73 1.00
C ALA A 541 -2.53 -25.91 1.19
N LYS A 542 -1.83 -26.30 0.13
CA LYS A 542 -0.78 -27.32 0.17
C LYS A 542 0.37 -26.90 1.12
N TRP A 543 0.91 -25.71 0.96
CA TRP A 543 1.98 -25.19 1.82
C TRP A 543 1.57 -25.08 3.29
N LYS A 544 0.31 -24.65 3.53
CA LYS A 544 -0.26 -24.63 4.88
C LYS A 544 -0.29 -26.00 5.53
N ALA A 545 -0.73 -27.03 4.79
CA ALA A 545 -0.73 -28.42 5.27
C ALA A 545 0.66 -28.97 5.55
N GLU A 546 1.65 -28.60 4.71
CA GLU A 546 3.04 -29.08 4.84
C GLU A 546 3.79 -28.44 6.02
N HIS A 547 3.56 -27.15 6.29
CA HIS A 547 4.36 -26.35 7.23
C HIS A 547 3.61 -25.91 8.50
N ASN A 548 2.31 -26.07 8.57
CA ASN A 548 1.45 -25.51 9.63
C ASN A 548 1.59 -23.98 9.78
N ILE A 549 1.86 -23.30 8.66
CA ILE A 549 1.96 -21.86 8.54
C ILE A 549 0.77 -21.40 7.69
N ASP A 550 0.14 -20.28 8.04
CA ASP A 550 -1.07 -19.85 7.38
C ASP A 550 -0.79 -19.01 6.12
N PHE A 551 -0.44 -19.69 5.04
CA PHE A 551 -0.29 -19.10 3.72
C PHE A 551 -1.66 -18.67 3.18
N SER A 552 -1.76 -17.46 2.65
CA SER A 552 -3.00 -16.97 2.05
C SER A 552 -2.76 -16.12 0.81
N LEU A 553 -3.67 -16.24 -0.16
CA LEU A 553 -3.62 -15.46 -1.39
C LEU A 553 -4.08 -14.03 -1.13
N TYR A 554 -3.31 -13.06 -1.58
CA TYR A 554 -3.44 -11.64 -1.28
C TYR A 554 -3.43 -10.77 -2.54
N GLY A 555 -4.50 -10.02 -2.77
CA GLY A 555 -4.52 -8.94 -3.76
C GLY A 555 -3.64 -7.78 -3.32
N THR A 556 -2.33 -7.93 -3.46
CA THR A 556 -1.29 -7.06 -2.91
C THR A 556 -1.48 -5.60 -3.34
N PRO A 557 -1.34 -4.61 -2.46
CA PRO A 557 -1.16 -3.22 -2.87
C PRO A 557 0.22 -3.08 -3.52
N LEU A 558 0.23 -2.64 -4.77
CA LEU A 558 1.44 -2.52 -5.59
C LEU A 558 1.69 -1.06 -5.92
N GLU A 559 2.47 -0.35 -5.09
CA GLU A 559 2.80 1.06 -5.29
C GLU A 559 3.76 1.25 -6.46
N SER A 560 5.03 0.98 -6.21
CA SER A 560 6.10 1.05 -7.22
C SER A 560 6.26 -0.25 -8.01
N THR A 561 5.73 -1.37 -7.49
CA THR A 561 5.93 -2.71 -8.07
C THR A 561 5.27 -2.87 -9.43
N THR A 562 4.10 -2.26 -9.69
CA THR A 562 3.47 -2.29 -11.03
C THR A 562 4.35 -1.62 -12.08
N TYR A 563 5.01 -0.52 -11.74
CA TYR A 563 5.97 0.16 -12.59
C TYR A 563 7.26 -0.66 -12.77
N LYS A 564 7.80 -1.24 -11.69
CA LYS A 564 8.97 -2.14 -11.75
C LYS A 564 8.68 -3.32 -12.68
N PHE A 565 7.54 -4.00 -12.50
CA PHE A 565 7.16 -5.14 -13.33
C PHE A 565 7.00 -4.75 -14.80
N ALA A 566 6.36 -3.62 -15.09
CA ALA A 566 6.25 -3.12 -16.46
C ALA A 566 7.63 -2.91 -17.13
N LYS A 567 8.57 -2.28 -16.41
CA LYS A 567 9.96 -2.11 -16.91
C LYS A 567 10.65 -3.45 -17.19
N CYS A 568 10.54 -4.40 -16.27
CA CYS A 568 11.14 -5.72 -16.42
C CYS A 568 10.53 -6.49 -17.59
N LEU A 569 9.20 -6.44 -17.75
CA LEU A 569 8.50 -7.07 -18.87
C LEU A 569 8.92 -6.47 -20.22
N GLN A 570 9.01 -5.14 -20.32
CA GLN A 570 9.48 -4.45 -21.52
C GLN A 570 10.93 -4.83 -21.86
N LYS A 571 11.80 -4.94 -20.87
CA LYS A 571 13.19 -5.39 -21.05
C LYS A 571 13.26 -6.83 -21.57
N ARG A 572 12.44 -7.75 -21.03
CA ARG A 572 12.50 -9.18 -21.35
C ARG A 572 11.75 -9.56 -22.63
N PHE A 573 10.60 -8.95 -22.89
CA PHE A 573 9.68 -9.35 -23.97
C PHE A 573 9.42 -8.26 -25.00
N GLY A 574 9.96 -7.05 -24.80
CA GLY A 574 9.68 -5.89 -25.65
C GLY A 574 8.29 -5.31 -25.40
N LEU A 575 7.87 -4.43 -26.32
CA LEU A 575 6.56 -3.78 -26.27
C LEU A 575 5.54 -4.68 -27.00
N ILE A 576 4.64 -5.28 -26.22
CA ILE A 576 3.52 -6.09 -26.74
C ILE A 576 2.24 -5.25 -26.54
N PRO A 577 1.54 -4.86 -27.64
CA PRO A 577 0.37 -4.00 -27.56
C PRO A 577 -0.72 -4.54 -26.62
N GLY A 578 -1.14 -3.70 -25.68
CA GLY A 578 -2.16 -4.02 -24.67
C GLY A 578 -1.73 -5.00 -23.60
N ILE A 579 -0.43 -5.35 -23.50
CA ILE A 579 0.15 -6.27 -22.50
C ILE A 579 1.32 -5.61 -21.78
N THR A 580 2.38 -5.22 -22.51
CA THR A 580 3.62 -4.65 -21.94
C THR A 580 3.92 -3.23 -22.41
N ASP A 581 3.04 -2.63 -23.19
CA ASP A 581 3.21 -1.31 -23.79
C ASP A 581 2.92 -0.12 -22.87
N LYS A 582 2.42 -0.39 -21.66
CA LYS A 582 2.21 0.62 -20.62
C LYS A 582 3.37 0.65 -19.62
N ASN A 583 3.53 1.77 -18.91
CA ASN A 583 4.52 1.89 -17.82
C ASN A 583 4.01 1.31 -16.49
N TYR A 584 2.91 0.61 -16.51
CA TYR A 584 2.33 -0.11 -15.38
C TYR A 584 1.67 -1.40 -15.88
N ILE A 585 1.42 -2.32 -14.98
CA ILE A 585 0.52 -3.47 -15.15
C ILE A 585 -0.64 -3.34 -14.19
N THR A 586 -1.74 -4.01 -14.47
CA THR A 586 -2.93 -3.98 -13.61
C THR A 586 -2.62 -4.57 -12.24
N ASN A 587 -3.06 -3.87 -11.20
CA ASN A 587 -2.92 -4.34 -9.82
C ASN A 587 -3.84 -5.56 -9.60
N SER A 588 -3.26 -6.65 -9.09
CA SER A 588 -3.98 -7.88 -8.73
C SER A 588 -5.02 -8.33 -9.78
N TYR A 589 -6.29 -8.41 -9.40
CA TYR A 589 -7.42 -8.89 -10.23
C TYR A 589 -8.24 -7.77 -10.88
N HIS A 590 -7.90 -6.51 -10.65
CA HIS A 590 -8.77 -5.41 -11.08
C HIS A 590 -9.06 -5.40 -12.58
N VAL A 591 -10.23 -4.89 -12.93
CA VAL A 591 -10.54 -4.49 -14.29
C VAL A 591 -9.53 -3.43 -14.73
N HIS A 592 -9.01 -3.54 -15.96
CA HIS A 592 -8.02 -2.59 -16.45
C HIS A 592 -8.57 -1.16 -16.42
N VAL A 593 -7.77 -0.20 -15.97
CA VAL A 593 -8.20 1.18 -15.70
C VAL A 593 -8.79 1.92 -16.91
N THR A 594 -8.45 1.48 -18.12
CA THR A 594 -8.99 2.04 -19.40
C THR A 594 -10.27 1.37 -19.86
N GLU A 595 -10.70 0.28 -19.21
CA GLU A 595 -11.87 -0.48 -19.64
C GLU A 595 -13.16 0.23 -19.20
N LYS A 596 -14.03 0.52 -20.15
CA LYS A 596 -15.32 1.17 -19.88
C LYS A 596 -16.31 0.16 -19.31
N ILE A 597 -16.55 0.27 -18.02
CA ILE A 597 -17.48 -0.56 -17.26
C ILE A 597 -18.18 0.33 -16.22
N ASN A 598 -19.46 0.10 -15.95
CA ASN A 598 -20.13 0.83 -14.88
C ASN A 598 -19.76 0.27 -13.50
N ALA A 599 -20.00 1.06 -12.45
CA ALA A 599 -19.65 0.71 -11.07
C ALA A 599 -20.23 -0.63 -10.61
N PHE A 600 -21.51 -0.89 -10.92
CA PHE A 600 -22.21 -2.08 -10.46
C PHE A 600 -21.68 -3.35 -11.13
N ASP A 601 -21.51 -3.33 -12.44
CA ASP A 601 -20.95 -4.44 -13.20
C ASP A 601 -19.51 -4.72 -12.80
N LYS A 602 -18.70 -3.67 -12.58
CA LYS A 602 -17.33 -3.79 -12.10
C LYS A 602 -17.27 -4.46 -10.72
N LEU A 603 -18.05 -3.98 -9.75
CA LEU A 603 -18.08 -4.55 -8.42
C LEU A 603 -18.59 -6.00 -8.42
N LYS A 604 -19.61 -6.29 -9.23
CA LYS A 604 -20.11 -7.66 -9.42
C LYS A 604 -19.04 -8.58 -9.99
N PHE A 605 -18.34 -8.13 -11.03
CA PHE A 605 -17.28 -8.90 -11.63
C PHE A 605 -16.12 -9.15 -10.64
N GLU A 606 -15.64 -8.10 -9.97
CA GLU A 606 -14.50 -8.17 -9.05
C GLU A 606 -14.82 -8.94 -7.75
N SER A 607 -16.08 -9.04 -7.34
CA SER A 607 -16.49 -9.78 -6.14
C SER A 607 -16.06 -11.26 -6.16
N GLN A 608 -16.05 -11.88 -7.34
CA GLN A 608 -15.60 -13.27 -7.53
C GLN A 608 -14.14 -13.46 -7.13
N PHE A 609 -13.29 -12.48 -7.45
CA PHE A 609 -11.86 -12.52 -7.18
C PHE A 609 -11.55 -12.17 -5.72
N GLN A 610 -12.36 -11.31 -5.09
CA GLN A 610 -12.23 -11.06 -3.65
C GLN A 610 -12.49 -12.33 -2.83
N LYS A 611 -13.48 -13.12 -3.21
CA LYS A 611 -13.74 -14.43 -2.59
C LYS A 611 -12.56 -15.39 -2.69
N LEU A 612 -11.80 -15.31 -3.77
CA LEU A 612 -10.58 -16.09 -4.01
C LEU A 612 -9.30 -15.45 -3.48
N SER A 613 -9.39 -14.33 -2.77
CA SER A 613 -8.25 -13.63 -2.15
C SER A 613 -8.45 -13.51 -0.62
N PRO A 614 -8.44 -14.63 0.12
CA PRO A 614 -8.75 -14.65 1.55
C PRO A 614 -7.76 -13.87 2.41
N GLY A 615 -6.52 -13.67 1.93
CA GLY A 615 -5.48 -12.87 2.58
C GLY A 615 -5.68 -11.37 2.42
N GLY A 616 -6.66 -10.94 1.64
CA GLY A 616 -7.05 -9.55 1.49
C GLY A 616 -7.22 -9.11 0.04
N ALA A 617 -8.16 -8.21 -0.14
CA ALA A 617 -8.48 -7.60 -1.42
C ALA A 617 -9.28 -6.32 -1.19
N ILE A 618 -9.26 -5.41 -2.15
CA ILE A 618 -10.11 -4.22 -2.18
C ILE A 618 -10.47 -3.94 -3.64
N SER A 619 -11.71 -3.52 -3.87
CA SER A 619 -12.14 -2.98 -5.16
C SER A 619 -12.34 -1.47 -5.07
N TYR A 620 -12.25 -0.78 -6.19
CA TYR A 620 -12.47 0.66 -6.23
C TYR A 620 -13.46 1.05 -7.32
N VAL A 621 -14.15 2.15 -7.06
CA VAL A 621 -15.01 2.81 -8.04
C VAL A 621 -14.46 4.21 -8.30
N GLU A 622 -14.04 4.46 -9.53
CA GLU A 622 -13.58 5.79 -9.96
C GLU A 622 -14.81 6.67 -10.22
N VAL A 623 -14.98 7.72 -9.44
CA VAL A 623 -16.18 8.57 -9.49
C VAL A 623 -15.81 10.03 -9.80
N PRO A 624 -16.74 10.81 -10.43
CA PRO A 624 -16.58 12.24 -10.57
C PRO A 624 -16.74 12.95 -9.21
N ASN A 625 -16.82 14.27 -9.20
CA ASN A 625 -17.17 14.99 -7.98
C ASN A 625 -18.61 14.68 -7.55
N MET A 626 -18.76 13.92 -6.46
CA MET A 626 -20.04 13.44 -5.94
C MET A 626 -20.61 14.29 -4.80
N GLN A 627 -20.00 15.42 -4.44
CA GLN A 627 -20.43 16.23 -3.27
C GLN A 627 -21.88 16.73 -3.38
N ASN A 628 -22.40 16.89 -4.59
CA ASN A 628 -23.77 17.31 -4.84
C ASN A 628 -24.72 16.15 -5.21
N ASN A 629 -24.27 14.91 -5.13
CA ASN A 629 -25.07 13.73 -5.46
C ASN A 629 -24.78 12.58 -4.49
N ILE A 630 -25.12 12.80 -3.23
CA ILE A 630 -24.89 11.81 -2.16
C ILE A 630 -25.76 10.56 -2.33
N ASP A 631 -26.95 10.70 -2.93
CA ASP A 631 -27.85 9.56 -3.19
C ASP A 631 -27.21 8.51 -4.13
N ALA A 632 -26.43 8.97 -5.12
CA ALA A 632 -25.68 8.02 -5.97
C ALA A 632 -24.57 7.32 -5.17
N VAL A 633 -23.90 8.01 -4.25
CA VAL A 633 -22.92 7.39 -3.34
C VAL A 633 -23.59 6.33 -2.46
N LEU A 634 -24.74 6.65 -1.86
CA LEU A 634 -25.52 5.73 -1.04
C LEU A 634 -25.99 4.50 -1.83
N SER A 635 -26.36 4.67 -3.09
CA SER A 635 -26.73 3.56 -3.98
C SER A 635 -25.55 2.61 -4.21
N VAL A 636 -24.35 3.14 -4.41
CA VAL A 636 -23.13 2.32 -4.53
C VAL A 636 -22.81 1.63 -3.20
N MET A 637 -22.95 2.32 -2.06
CA MET A 637 -22.72 1.73 -0.74
C MET A 637 -23.69 0.57 -0.46
N LYS A 638 -24.96 0.73 -0.80
CA LYS A 638 -25.96 -0.35 -0.69
C LYS A 638 -25.56 -1.55 -1.57
N TYR A 639 -25.08 -1.29 -2.79
CA TYR A 639 -24.60 -2.36 -3.66
C TYR A 639 -23.35 -3.07 -3.10
N ILE A 640 -22.43 -2.33 -2.48
CA ILE A 640 -21.25 -2.88 -1.79
C ILE A 640 -21.73 -3.82 -0.67
N TYR A 641 -22.66 -3.38 0.18
CA TYR A 641 -23.20 -4.18 1.29
C TYR A 641 -23.75 -5.53 0.81
N GLU A 642 -24.47 -5.54 -0.32
CA GLU A 642 -25.11 -6.75 -0.83
C GLU A 642 -24.17 -7.71 -1.58
N ASN A 643 -23.09 -7.22 -2.21
CA ASN A 643 -22.42 -7.98 -3.26
C ASN A 643 -20.92 -8.14 -3.10
N ILE A 644 -20.21 -7.26 -2.39
CA ILE A 644 -18.75 -7.27 -2.35
C ILE A 644 -18.21 -6.99 -0.95
N MET A 645 -17.16 -7.73 -0.58
CA MET A 645 -16.62 -7.70 0.77
C MET A 645 -16.04 -6.33 1.16
N TYR A 646 -15.27 -5.70 0.25
CA TYR A 646 -14.53 -4.48 0.56
C TYR A 646 -14.34 -3.61 -0.68
N ALA A 647 -14.73 -2.34 -0.59
CA ALA A 647 -14.57 -1.39 -1.69
C ALA A 647 -14.29 0.04 -1.21
N GLU A 648 -13.67 0.83 -2.08
CA GLU A 648 -13.38 2.25 -1.91
C GLU A 648 -13.94 3.10 -3.06
N LEU A 649 -14.20 4.39 -2.78
CA LEU A 649 -14.62 5.38 -3.76
C LEU A 649 -13.45 6.33 -4.06
N ASN A 650 -13.04 6.37 -5.32
CA ASN A 650 -11.97 7.26 -5.78
C ASN A 650 -12.56 8.58 -6.29
N THR A 651 -12.81 9.52 -5.38
CA THR A 651 -13.20 10.89 -5.71
C THR A 651 -11.96 11.78 -5.90
N LYS A 652 -12.16 13.06 -6.22
CA LYS A 652 -11.11 14.07 -6.39
C LYS A 652 -11.22 15.13 -5.30
N SER A 653 -10.09 15.42 -4.65
CA SER A 653 -10.02 16.41 -3.56
C SER A 653 -8.70 17.18 -3.65
N ASP A 654 -8.56 17.98 -4.72
CA ASP A 654 -7.34 18.74 -4.98
C ASP A 654 -7.53 20.23 -4.77
N TYR A 655 -6.41 20.92 -4.50
CA TYR A 655 -6.38 22.36 -4.30
C TYR A 655 -5.10 22.97 -4.87
N CYS A 656 -5.23 24.05 -5.66
CA CYS A 656 -4.09 24.85 -6.12
C CYS A 656 -3.89 26.05 -5.21
N GLN A 657 -2.72 26.15 -4.58
CA GLN A 657 -2.39 27.23 -3.66
C GLN A 657 -2.06 28.56 -4.37
N VAL A 658 -1.81 28.53 -5.69
CA VAL A 658 -1.49 29.72 -6.48
C VAL A 658 -2.76 30.52 -6.81
N CYS A 659 -3.81 29.87 -7.24
CA CYS A 659 -5.02 30.51 -7.72
C CYS A 659 -6.29 30.21 -6.91
N GLY A 660 -6.19 29.36 -5.88
CA GLY A 660 -7.34 28.96 -5.06
C GLY A 660 -8.29 27.95 -5.74
N TYR A 661 -7.88 27.36 -6.89
CA TYR A 661 -8.70 26.36 -7.57
C TYR A 661 -8.93 25.15 -6.66
N ASN A 662 -10.19 24.78 -6.50
CA ASN A 662 -10.64 23.61 -5.74
C ASN A 662 -11.38 22.66 -6.70
N GLY A 663 -10.75 21.56 -7.06
CA GLY A 663 -11.27 20.63 -8.06
C GLY A 663 -10.19 19.65 -8.51
N GLU A 664 -10.36 18.99 -9.65
CA GLU A 664 -9.40 18.03 -10.17
C GLU A 664 -8.20 18.72 -10.83
N ILE A 665 -6.99 18.53 -10.28
CA ILE A 665 -5.72 18.88 -10.92
C ILE A 665 -5.41 17.81 -11.96
N GLN A 666 -5.03 18.24 -13.16
CA GLN A 666 -4.85 17.39 -14.33
C GLN A 666 -3.43 16.86 -14.44
N ILE A 667 -3.28 15.75 -15.17
CA ILE A 667 -1.97 15.21 -15.56
C ILE A 667 -1.75 15.50 -17.03
N VAL A 668 -0.71 16.25 -17.34
CA VAL A 668 -0.32 16.65 -18.70
C VAL A 668 1.08 16.14 -19.02
N SER A 669 1.45 16.10 -20.29
CA SER A 669 2.83 15.86 -20.72
C SER A 669 3.59 17.17 -20.76
N ASP A 670 4.81 17.22 -20.20
CA ASP A 670 5.73 18.34 -20.39
C ASP A 670 6.44 18.26 -21.77
N ASP A 671 7.32 19.19 -22.03
CA ASP A 671 8.06 19.29 -23.30
C ASP A 671 9.01 18.10 -23.55
N ASP A 672 9.41 17.39 -22.49
CA ASP A 672 10.23 16.17 -22.53
C ASP A 672 9.39 14.88 -22.58
N GLY A 673 8.05 15.00 -22.63
CA GLY A 673 7.13 13.87 -22.62
C GLY A 673 6.91 13.25 -21.21
N LYS A 674 7.47 13.83 -20.15
CA LYS A 674 7.25 13.40 -18.76
C LYS A 674 5.87 13.84 -18.31
N LEU A 675 5.16 12.95 -17.61
CA LEU A 675 3.86 13.27 -17.01
C LEU A 675 4.05 14.13 -15.75
N VAL A 676 3.35 15.27 -15.72
CA VAL A 676 3.40 16.26 -14.63
C VAL A 676 1.99 16.70 -14.24
N TRP A 677 1.82 17.11 -12.99
CA TRP A 677 0.57 17.68 -12.49
C TRP A 677 0.47 19.15 -12.88
N GLU A 678 -0.68 19.56 -13.39
CA GLU A 678 -0.94 20.94 -13.83
C GLU A 678 -2.32 21.41 -13.37
N CYS A 679 -2.36 22.59 -12.77
CA CYS A 679 -3.64 23.24 -12.43
C CYS A 679 -4.36 23.71 -13.71
N PRO A 680 -5.61 23.25 -13.96
CA PRO A 680 -6.33 23.63 -15.17
C PRO A 680 -6.72 25.11 -15.22
N ASN A 681 -6.72 25.81 -14.07
CA ASN A 681 -7.12 27.22 -13.98
C ASN A 681 -5.94 28.19 -14.20
N CYS A 682 -4.74 27.89 -13.70
CA CYS A 682 -3.60 28.82 -13.76
C CYS A 682 -2.32 28.25 -14.38
N GLY A 683 -2.33 26.98 -14.81
CA GLY A 683 -1.15 26.33 -15.40
C GLY A 683 -0.02 26.04 -14.40
N ASN A 684 -0.25 26.17 -13.09
CA ASN A 684 0.78 25.88 -12.07
C ASN A 684 1.19 24.41 -12.16
N ARG A 685 2.49 24.12 -12.28
CA ARG A 685 3.11 22.79 -12.28
C ARG A 685 3.99 22.51 -11.06
N ASN A 686 4.13 23.49 -10.17
CA ASN A 686 4.90 23.32 -8.94
C ASN A 686 4.09 22.52 -7.91
N GLN A 687 4.50 21.28 -7.67
CA GLN A 687 3.82 20.38 -6.73
C GLN A 687 3.83 20.89 -5.27
N ASP A 688 4.85 21.66 -4.86
CA ASP A 688 4.90 22.28 -3.54
C ASP A 688 3.81 23.37 -3.32
N LYS A 689 3.21 23.81 -4.43
CA LYS A 689 2.13 24.82 -4.44
C LYS A 689 0.77 24.25 -4.83
N MET A 690 0.61 22.94 -4.71
CA MET A 690 -0.67 22.27 -4.91
C MET A 690 -0.82 21.09 -3.94
N ASN A 691 -2.05 20.78 -3.59
CA ASN A 691 -2.40 19.61 -2.82
C ASN A 691 -3.19 18.67 -3.74
N VAL A 692 -2.57 17.55 -4.10
CA VAL A 692 -3.20 16.51 -4.92
C VAL A 692 -3.38 15.28 -4.07
N ALA A 693 -4.59 14.78 -3.98
CA ALA A 693 -4.90 13.55 -3.25
C ALA A 693 -5.47 12.52 -4.21
N ARG A 694 -4.85 11.36 -4.30
CA ARG A 694 -5.31 10.23 -5.13
C ARG A 694 -5.24 8.93 -4.35
N ARG A 695 -6.24 8.11 -4.58
CA ARG A 695 -6.23 6.74 -4.07
C ARG A 695 -5.26 5.89 -4.88
N THR A 696 -4.39 5.18 -4.17
CA THR A 696 -3.45 4.24 -4.76
C THR A 696 -3.46 2.95 -3.96
N CYS A 697 -4.11 1.93 -4.49
CA CYS A 697 -4.07 0.61 -3.88
C CYS A 697 -4.52 0.53 -2.41
N GLY A 698 -5.55 1.31 -2.04
CA GLY A 698 -6.15 1.26 -0.70
C GLY A 698 -5.64 2.30 0.30
N TYR A 699 -4.78 3.25 -0.10
CA TYR A 699 -4.38 4.40 0.71
C TYR A 699 -4.35 5.67 -0.15
N ILE A 700 -4.16 6.82 0.49
CA ILE A 700 -4.09 8.13 -0.19
C ILE A 700 -2.62 8.53 -0.34
N GLY A 701 -2.19 8.74 -1.60
CA GLY A 701 -0.92 9.38 -1.91
C GLY A 701 -1.10 10.87 -2.17
N THR A 702 -0.13 11.70 -1.80
CA THR A 702 -0.29 13.16 -1.81
C THR A 702 0.81 13.95 -2.50
N GLN A 703 2.03 13.42 -2.71
CA GLN A 703 3.15 14.24 -3.17
C GLN A 703 4.00 13.62 -4.29
N PHE A 704 4.57 12.45 -4.07
CA PHE A 704 5.58 11.88 -4.98
C PHE A 704 5.01 10.69 -5.75
N TRP A 705 5.11 10.73 -7.08
CA TRP A 705 4.49 9.76 -7.97
C TRP A 705 5.48 9.27 -9.02
N ASN A 706 5.67 7.95 -9.16
CA ASN A 706 6.42 7.43 -10.29
C ASN A 706 5.61 7.57 -11.60
N GLN A 707 6.31 7.54 -12.74
CA GLN A 707 5.70 7.76 -14.05
C GLN A 707 4.67 6.68 -14.42
N GLY A 708 4.86 5.45 -13.98
CA GLY A 708 3.90 4.37 -14.20
C GLY A 708 2.59 4.62 -13.45
N ARG A 709 2.67 5.00 -12.17
CA ARG A 709 1.50 5.35 -11.37
C ARG A 709 0.81 6.61 -11.90
N THR A 710 1.58 7.60 -12.31
CA THR A 710 1.04 8.84 -12.90
C THR A 710 0.28 8.53 -14.20
N GLN A 711 0.82 7.65 -15.05
CA GLN A 711 0.15 7.21 -16.27
C GLN A 711 -1.14 6.44 -15.95
N GLU A 712 -1.09 5.51 -15.01
CA GLU A 712 -2.25 4.73 -14.58
C GLU A 712 -3.39 5.63 -14.08
N ILE A 713 -3.09 6.62 -13.23
CA ILE A 713 -4.07 7.58 -12.72
C ILE A 713 -4.66 8.43 -13.86
N LYS A 714 -3.83 8.88 -14.81
CA LYS A 714 -4.26 9.66 -15.98
C LYS A 714 -5.24 8.89 -16.86
N GLU A 715 -5.04 7.58 -16.99
CA GLU A 715 -5.81 6.72 -17.89
C GLU A 715 -7.09 6.15 -17.26
N ARG A 716 -7.33 6.38 -15.97
CA ARG A 716 -8.53 5.89 -15.28
C ARG A 716 -9.80 6.44 -15.91
N VAL A 717 -10.71 5.56 -16.26
CA VAL A 717 -12.06 5.93 -16.71
C VAL A 717 -13.03 6.01 -15.54
N LEU A 718 -14.02 6.88 -15.63
CA LEU A 718 -15.09 6.99 -14.64
C LEU A 718 -16.05 5.79 -14.76
N HIS A 719 -16.55 5.35 -13.61
CA HIS A 719 -17.48 4.22 -13.50
C HIS A 719 -18.92 4.67 -13.21
N LEU A 720 -19.12 5.95 -12.84
CA LEU A 720 -20.43 6.57 -12.62
C LEU A 720 -20.63 7.76 -13.56
#